data_2234a30795a7e17f2484658299687b93
#
_entry.id   2234a30795a7e17f2484658299687b93
#
_cell.length_a   1.000
_cell.length_b   1.000
_cell.length_c   1.000
_cell.angle_alpha   90.00
_cell.angle_beta   90.00
_cell.angle_gamma   90.00
#
_symmetry.space_group_name_H-M   'P 1'
#
loop_
_entity.id
_entity.type
_entity.pdbx_description
1 polymer ?
#
loop_
_entity_poly.entity_id
_entity_poly.type
_entity_poly.pdbx_seq_one_letter_code
_entity_poly.pdbx_strand_id
1 'polypeptide(L)'
;MRRGAKVYGALAAPETTYARAKTAGWLLKSLEQNVTLESCFFECLRWVAGDLRRPLQAIMKEAQKPAGKSGIVAARKAIKEALPRPQDRLASEFEDLFEEHPCLEGIIIDTAQRECAAVQNLHDSSIAPYSTALKRLEQTFGLNKDCLALCEFVFINQNFSAVEGYFEDRLEVHKYGNRRMLAHMLDMKPVRLQSCLSELFKCGLFDTGYSSQFRLKDCLLPFWETDCSETNDLFSRPLSGKSLPLESFHVPADDVAHVRKLLEQENTAQVHILLYGPPGTGKSSFAHSLAQSCGVKAWAVTSREGDDEGDRRASLTASLHMAAKHKGAFVLVDEAERLLDTDRHFGRQTKDKAWLNDFLERPGQRIIWISNQVGHIDPAVRRRFSFSIHFEKLGVKERMDIWRQILTKHRVAKRVSEDQISMLAKNYPVEAAVINSAISQAKDLYKGKAEFIAGLERVLRSQTTLQRDGRKQRIKAQAVSDFTLEGVSLEGSPTGLLDKCHRVDAAMRESTVVRPGCGTMLFYGPPGTGKTALARYIAKELDRECVVKRASDLLSPYVGVAEQQVAEAFRKAESDGAVLVIDEADTFLYSRDTAQHSWETSLVNEFLTALEECRCFCVCTTNRRDNLDAAAMRRFSHKIAFAYAGREQVLALYAKLLAHICAAPLSPELEKKLVSLDRLTPGDFHAVRSQYDPLFIDASEVSHKVLIDALTKEQALKTEQTTRRIGFNG
;
A
#
# COMPACT_ATOMS: atom_id res chain seq x y z
N MET A 1 -29.08 7.42 0.37
CA MET A 1 -29.27 6.81 1.71
C MET A 1 -28.79 7.78 2.76
N ARG A 2 -29.68 8.26 3.60
CA ARG A 2 -29.42 9.22 4.67
C ARG A 2 -28.54 8.56 5.75
N ARG A 3 -27.24 8.85 5.77
CA ARG A 3 -26.36 8.63 6.91
C ARG A 3 -25.45 9.85 7.04
N GLY A 4 -25.80 10.77 7.92
CA GLY A 4 -25.01 11.96 8.19
C GLY A 4 -25.65 12.95 9.14
N ALA A 5 -26.84 12.67 9.62
CA ALA A 5 -27.52 13.52 10.56
C ALA A 5 -27.59 12.83 11.92
N LYS A 6 -26.45 12.71 12.59
CA LYS A 6 -26.36 12.47 14.05
C LYS A 6 -24.89 12.58 14.40
N VAL A 7 -24.61 13.49 15.26
CA VAL A 7 -23.56 13.45 16.29
C VAL A 7 -23.05 14.87 16.63
N TYR A 8 -23.92 15.84 16.75
CA TYR A 8 -23.54 16.93 17.64
C TYR A 8 -24.69 17.16 18.58
N GLY A 9 -24.57 16.63 19.77
CA GLY A 9 -25.39 17.03 20.90
C GLY A 9 -25.38 18.56 20.99
N ALA A 10 -26.48 19.17 21.41
CA ALA A 10 -26.63 20.62 21.45
C ALA A 10 -25.35 21.28 21.92
N LEU A 11 -24.67 22.02 21.02
CA LEU A 11 -23.53 22.85 21.39
C LEU A 11 -23.89 23.66 22.64
N ALA A 12 -22.97 23.85 23.54
CA ALA A 12 -23.24 24.59 24.76
C ALA A 12 -23.83 25.97 24.44
N ALA A 13 -24.71 26.48 25.27
CA ALA A 13 -25.39 27.75 25.02
C ALA A 13 -24.47 28.93 24.64
N PRO A 14 -23.23 29.04 25.21
CA PRO A 14 -22.23 30.04 24.81
C PRO A 14 -21.77 29.89 23.33
N GLU A 15 -21.57 28.65 22.86
CA GLU A 15 -21.10 28.36 21.49
C GLU A 15 -22.15 28.78 20.47
N THR A 16 -23.42 28.49 20.76
CA THR A 16 -24.53 28.92 19.91
C THR A 16 -24.63 30.45 19.85
N THR A 17 -24.41 31.15 20.96
CA THR A 17 -24.44 32.62 21.02
C THR A 17 -23.31 33.23 20.16
N TYR A 18 -22.10 32.66 20.22
CA TYR A 18 -20.99 33.09 19.39
C TYR A 18 -21.29 32.89 17.90
N ALA A 19 -21.76 31.70 17.52
CA ALA A 19 -22.11 31.38 16.14
C ALA A 19 -23.21 32.33 15.59
N ARG A 20 -24.21 32.64 16.41
CA ARG A 20 -25.26 33.64 16.07
C ARG A 20 -24.67 35.03 15.81
N ALA A 21 -23.77 35.50 16.68
CA ALA A 21 -23.15 36.81 16.53
C ALA A 21 -22.29 36.89 15.26
N LYS A 22 -21.52 35.84 14.95
CA LYS A 22 -20.76 35.76 13.69
C LYS A 22 -21.66 35.74 12.47
N THR A 23 -22.70 34.90 12.48
CA THR A 23 -23.67 34.81 11.39
C THR A 23 -24.41 36.11 11.19
N ALA A 24 -24.77 36.82 12.28
CA ALA A 24 -25.35 38.17 12.21
C ALA A 24 -24.46 39.16 11.45
N GLY A 25 -23.15 39.15 11.73
CA GLY A 25 -22.17 39.97 11.00
C GLY A 25 -22.10 39.63 9.50
N TRP A 26 -22.14 38.37 9.14
CA TRP A 26 -22.12 37.90 7.76
C TRP A 26 -23.42 38.25 7.03
N LEU A 27 -24.58 38.09 7.70
CA LEU A 27 -25.91 38.52 7.18
C LEU A 27 -25.93 40.03 6.92
N LEU A 28 -25.46 40.85 7.84
CA LEU A 28 -25.37 42.32 7.67
C LEU A 28 -24.63 42.66 6.38
N LYS A 29 -23.47 42.08 6.15
CA LYS A 29 -22.67 42.30 4.96
C LYS A 29 -23.33 41.76 3.68
N SER A 30 -24.03 40.62 3.79
CA SER A 30 -24.78 40.10 2.64
C SER A 30 -25.89 41.03 2.23
N LEU A 31 -26.60 41.65 3.16
CA LEU A 31 -27.67 42.60 2.90
C LEU A 31 -27.21 43.90 2.19
N GLU A 32 -25.93 44.22 2.26
CA GLU A 32 -25.30 45.33 1.51
C GLU A 32 -25.15 45.05 0.00
N GLN A 33 -25.36 43.81 -0.44
CA GLN A 33 -25.06 43.31 -1.79
C GLN A 33 -26.31 42.88 -2.60
N ASN A 34 -27.47 43.48 -2.40
CA ASN A 34 -28.71 43.11 -3.11
C ASN A 34 -29.07 41.60 -2.98
N VAL A 35 -29.55 41.22 -1.85
CA VAL A 35 -29.90 39.82 -1.55
C VAL A 35 -31.39 39.59 -1.92
N THR A 36 -31.68 38.43 -2.50
CA THR A 36 -33.06 37.91 -2.62
C THR A 36 -33.54 37.48 -1.23
N LEU A 37 -34.72 37.98 -0.84
CA LEU A 37 -35.36 37.67 0.44
C LEU A 37 -36.22 36.41 0.28
N GLU A 38 -35.54 35.24 0.27
CA GLU A 38 -36.16 33.92 0.18
C GLU A 38 -36.40 33.32 1.57
N SER A 39 -37.13 32.23 1.65
CA SER A 39 -37.42 31.48 2.89
C SER A 39 -36.17 31.15 3.70
N CYS A 40 -35.10 30.72 3.03
CA CYS A 40 -33.83 30.38 3.66
C CYS A 40 -33.19 31.59 4.40
N PHE A 41 -33.39 32.82 3.87
CA PHE A 41 -32.94 34.03 4.56
C PHE A 41 -33.70 34.25 5.87
N PHE A 42 -35.03 34.10 5.85
CA PHE A 42 -35.86 34.28 7.03
C PHE A 42 -35.63 33.18 8.07
N GLU A 43 -35.33 31.94 7.66
CA GLU A 43 -34.92 30.88 8.58
C GLU A 43 -33.62 31.19 9.24
N CYS A 44 -32.62 31.69 8.52
CA CYS A 44 -31.33 32.11 9.06
C CYS A 44 -31.49 33.32 10.01
N LEU A 45 -32.31 34.31 9.62
CA LEU A 45 -32.62 35.45 10.48
C LEU A 45 -33.34 35.04 11.76
N ARG A 46 -34.26 34.08 11.69
CA ARG A 46 -34.94 33.48 12.86
C ARG A 46 -33.92 32.86 13.80
N TRP A 47 -33.00 32.08 13.25
CA TRP A 47 -31.98 31.43 14.05
C TRP A 47 -31.03 32.45 14.72
N VAL A 48 -30.65 33.50 14.02
CA VAL A 48 -29.85 34.61 14.55
C VAL A 48 -30.61 35.38 15.64
N ALA A 49 -31.79 35.86 15.38
CA ALA A 49 -32.58 36.71 16.28
C ALA A 49 -33.22 35.91 17.43
N GLY A 50 -33.43 34.61 17.26
CA GLY A 50 -34.08 33.72 18.21
C GLY A 50 -35.61 33.75 18.14
N ASP A 51 -36.21 34.79 17.64
CA ASP A 51 -37.70 34.96 17.48
C ASP A 51 -37.99 35.94 16.37
N LEU A 52 -38.76 35.53 15.34
CA LEU A 52 -39.18 36.39 14.25
C LEU A 52 -40.36 37.30 14.61
N ARG A 53 -41.07 37.10 15.72
CA ARG A 53 -42.17 37.95 16.16
C ARG A 53 -41.70 39.38 16.44
N ARG A 54 -40.49 39.56 16.99
CA ARG A 54 -39.91 40.90 17.22
C ARG A 54 -39.69 41.66 15.91
N PRO A 55 -39.01 41.11 14.90
CA PRO A 55 -38.89 41.71 13.58
C PRO A 55 -40.26 42.03 12.96
N LEU A 56 -41.26 41.12 13.02
CA LEU A 56 -42.60 41.36 12.52
C LEU A 56 -43.30 42.55 13.20
N GLN A 57 -43.17 42.64 14.54
CA GLN A 57 -43.74 43.76 15.29
C GLN A 57 -43.05 45.08 14.95
N ALA A 58 -41.70 45.05 14.73
CA ALA A 58 -40.96 46.22 14.30
C ALA A 58 -41.35 46.69 12.90
N ILE A 59 -41.52 45.77 11.94
CA ILE A 59 -42.00 46.04 10.59
C ILE A 59 -43.40 46.64 10.64
N MET A 60 -44.29 46.06 11.45
CA MET A 60 -45.66 46.56 11.64
C MET A 60 -45.67 47.99 12.23
N LYS A 61 -44.78 48.31 13.15
CA LYS A 61 -44.65 49.64 13.73
C LYS A 61 -44.08 50.67 12.77
N GLU A 62 -43.06 50.30 11.99
CA GLU A 62 -42.48 51.17 10.94
C GLU A 62 -43.49 51.41 9.81
N ALA A 63 -44.26 50.38 9.40
CA ALA A 63 -45.32 50.50 8.45
C ALA A 63 -46.50 51.40 8.95
N GLN A 64 -46.51 51.82 10.22
CA GLN A 64 -47.51 52.75 10.78
C GLN A 64 -47.19 54.23 10.50
N LYS A 65 -46.00 54.57 10.11
CA LYS A 65 -45.66 55.95 9.73
C LYS A 65 -46.39 56.36 8.46
N PRO A 66 -46.94 57.61 8.38
CA PRO A 66 -47.78 58.03 7.28
C PRO A 66 -46.98 58.17 5.98
N ALA A 67 -46.93 57.13 5.19
CA ALA A 67 -46.50 57.17 3.79
C ALA A 67 -47.68 56.65 2.95
N GLY A 68 -48.35 57.50 2.25
CA GLY A 68 -49.61 57.33 1.54
C GLY A 68 -49.69 56.29 0.45
N LYS A 69 -49.44 55.01 0.72
CA LYS A 69 -49.59 53.91 -0.21
C LYS A 69 -50.61 52.88 0.31
N SER A 70 -51.70 52.63 -0.46
CA SER A 70 -52.73 51.66 -0.12
C SER A 70 -52.25 50.24 0.14
N GLY A 71 -51.11 49.84 -0.40
CA GLY A 71 -50.50 48.54 -0.20
C GLY A 71 -50.00 48.28 1.25
N ILE A 72 -49.63 49.31 2.00
CA ILE A 72 -49.15 49.21 3.39
C ILE A 72 -50.29 48.78 4.36
N VAL A 73 -51.52 49.12 4.05
CA VAL A 73 -52.71 48.76 4.89
C VAL A 73 -52.99 47.27 4.77
N ALA A 74 -52.93 46.70 3.57
CA ALA A 74 -53.10 45.28 3.32
C ALA A 74 -51.96 44.48 3.99
N ALA A 75 -50.70 44.92 3.85
CA ALA A 75 -49.55 44.33 4.47
C ALA A 75 -49.63 44.29 6.00
N ARG A 76 -50.12 45.33 6.64
CA ARG A 76 -50.37 45.37 8.11
C ARG A 76 -51.39 44.32 8.54
N LYS A 77 -52.45 44.11 7.77
CA LYS A 77 -53.45 43.09 8.05
C LYS A 77 -52.82 41.70 7.98
N ALA A 78 -52.08 41.43 6.94
CA ALA A 78 -51.37 40.16 6.76
C ALA A 78 -50.34 39.89 7.90
N ILE A 79 -49.52 40.88 8.31
CA ILE A 79 -48.61 40.77 9.44
C ILE A 79 -49.37 40.46 10.74
N LYS A 80 -50.49 41.09 10.98
CA LYS A 80 -51.31 40.87 12.18
C LYS A 80 -51.92 39.47 12.21
N GLU A 81 -52.22 38.90 11.07
CA GLU A 81 -52.69 37.52 10.91
C GLU A 81 -51.59 36.48 11.04
N ALA A 82 -50.35 36.82 10.66
CA ALA A 82 -49.18 35.97 10.80
C ALA A 82 -48.63 35.88 12.22
N LEU A 83 -48.63 36.97 13.02
CA LEU A 83 -48.07 37.05 14.37
C LEU A 83 -48.48 35.94 15.35
N PRO A 84 -49.73 35.43 15.38
CA PRO A 84 -50.11 34.35 16.28
C PRO A 84 -49.70 32.96 15.83
N ARG A 85 -49.15 32.81 14.62
CA ARG A 85 -48.74 31.50 14.08
C ARG A 85 -47.49 30.93 14.77
N PRO A 86 -47.31 29.60 14.73
CA PRO A 86 -46.07 28.95 15.24
C PRO A 86 -44.83 29.48 14.55
N GLN A 87 -43.74 29.57 15.28
CA GLN A 87 -42.48 30.15 14.78
C GLN A 87 -41.84 29.39 13.60
N ASP A 88 -42.06 28.09 13.49
CA ASP A 88 -41.63 27.25 12.38
C ASP A 88 -42.31 27.58 11.05
N ARG A 89 -43.50 28.19 11.07
CA ARG A 89 -44.22 28.65 9.89
C ARG A 89 -43.96 30.12 9.56
N LEU A 90 -43.41 30.90 10.50
CA LEU A 90 -43.19 32.32 10.30
C LEU A 90 -42.20 32.65 9.17
N ALA A 91 -41.23 31.78 8.90
CA ALA A 91 -40.26 32.01 7.84
C ALA A 91 -40.92 32.00 6.44
N SER A 92 -41.77 31.00 6.15
CA SER A 92 -42.53 30.93 4.90
C SER A 92 -43.57 32.05 4.79
N GLU A 93 -44.18 32.43 5.90
CA GLU A 93 -45.11 33.57 5.94
C GLU A 93 -44.43 34.91 5.63
N PHE A 94 -43.14 35.06 5.99
CA PHE A 94 -42.36 36.24 5.60
C PHE A 94 -42.11 36.29 4.10
N GLU A 95 -41.86 35.15 3.48
CA GLU A 95 -41.67 35.02 2.04
C GLU A 95 -42.96 35.39 1.31
N ASP A 96 -44.10 34.78 1.69
CA ASP A 96 -45.42 35.09 1.14
C ASP A 96 -45.76 36.58 1.29
N LEU A 97 -45.48 37.14 2.49
CA LEU A 97 -45.72 38.54 2.80
C LEU A 97 -44.89 39.50 1.95
N PHE A 98 -43.65 39.10 1.61
CA PHE A 98 -42.76 39.85 0.75
C PHE A 98 -43.19 39.76 -0.71
N GLU A 99 -43.55 38.57 -1.20
CA GLU A 99 -44.05 38.37 -2.57
C GLU A 99 -45.33 39.15 -2.83
N GLU A 100 -46.30 39.13 -1.88
CA GLU A 100 -47.54 39.85 -1.98
C GLU A 100 -47.39 41.38 -1.78
N HIS A 101 -46.37 41.80 -1.01
CA HIS A 101 -46.15 43.18 -0.63
C HIS A 101 -44.73 43.69 -0.82
N PRO A 102 -44.23 43.82 -2.08
CA PRO A 102 -42.84 44.26 -2.35
C PRO A 102 -42.50 45.65 -1.76
N CYS A 103 -43.47 46.45 -1.44
CA CYS A 103 -43.27 47.77 -0.81
C CYS A 103 -42.68 47.68 0.61
N LEU A 104 -42.66 46.50 1.23
CA LEU A 104 -42.07 46.25 2.53
C LEU A 104 -40.56 45.93 2.48
N GLU A 105 -40.00 45.68 1.30
CA GLU A 105 -38.61 45.26 1.13
C GLU A 105 -37.60 46.11 1.95
N GLY A 106 -37.62 47.41 1.78
CA GLY A 106 -36.75 48.32 2.50
C GLY A 106 -36.94 48.25 4.02
N ILE A 107 -38.19 48.11 4.50
CA ILE A 107 -38.51 48.03 5.93
C ILE A 107 -38.02 46.68 6.51
N ILE A 108 -38.18 45.63 5.74
CA ILE A 108 -37.70 44.28 6.11
C ILE A 108 -36.18 44.29 6.23
N ILE A 109 -35.48 44.81 5.23
CA ILE A 109 -34.02 44.93 5.22
C ILE A 109 -33.53 45.76 6.42
N ASP A 110 -34.07 46.96 6.62
CA ASP A 110 -33.72 47.84 7.75
C ASP A 110 -33.94 47.16 9.12
N THR A 111 -35.04 46.38 9.22
CA THR A 111 -35.33 45.65 10.45
C THR A 111 -34.39 44.49 10.65
N ALA A 112 -34.10 43.71 9.63
CA ALA A 112 -33.13 42.61 9.66
C ALA A 112 -31.73 43.15 10.02
N GLN A 113 -31.31 44.28 9.46
CA GLN A 113 -30.06 44.94 9.80
C GLN A 113 -29.98 45.34 11.27
N ARG A 114 -31.05 45.90 11.84
CA ARG A 114 -31.13 46.29 13.26
C ARG A 114 -31.06 45.06 14.19
N GLU A 115 -31.79 44.01 13.86
CA GLU A 115 -31.76 42.76 14.67
C GLU A 115 -30.38 42.10 14.60
N CYS A 116 -29.76 41.98 13.42
CA CYS A 116 -28.44 41.46 13.25
C CYS A 116 -27.36 42.27 13.99
N ALA A 117 -27.45 43.64 13.92
CA ALA A 117 -26.55 44.52 14.63
C ALA A 117 -26.68 44.37 16.15
N ALA A 118 -27.90 44.20 16.66
CA ALA A 118 -28.15 43.96 18.09
C ALA A 118 -27.51 42.65 18.55
N VAL A 119 -27.65 41.57 17.76
CA VAL A 119 -27.04 40.25 18.09
C VAL A 119 -25.52 40.27 17.97
N GLN A 120 -24.97 40.95 16.96
CA GLN A 120 -23.52 41.08 16.79
C GLN A 120 -22.87 41.80 17.99
N ASN A 121 -23.53 42.77 18.55
CA ASN A 121 -23.06 43.52 19.73
C ASN A 121 -23.15 42.74 21.06
N LEU A 122 -23.91 41.65 21.09
CA LEU A 122 -23.97 40.72 22.23
C LEU A 122 -22.74 39.80 22.34
N HIS A 123 -21.84 39.87 21.40
CA HIS A 123 -20.64 39.06 21.34
C HIS A 123 -19.65 39.50 22.45
N ASP A 124 -19.45 38.66 23.46
CA ASP A 124 -18.32 38.77 24.35
C ASP A 124 -17.12 38.05 23.77
N SER A 125 -16.03 38.81 23.52
CA SER A 125 -14.78 38.29 22.94
C SER A 125 -14.07 37.25 23.83
N SER A 126 -14.56 37.02 25.03
CA SER A 126 -14.05 36.08 26.01
C SER A 126 -14.56 34.63 25.83
N ILE A 127 -15.45 34.37 24.89
CA ILE A 127 -16.06 33.03 24.72
C ILE A 127 -15.03 32.05 24.16
N ALA A 128 -14.50 31.25 25.07
CA ALA A 128 -13.33 30.42 24.95
C ALA A 128 -13.30 29.31 23.86
N PRO A 129 -14.41 28.60 23.52
CA PRO A 129 -14.27 27.41 22.63
C PRO A 129 -13.79 27.74 21.23
N TYR A 130 -14.41 28.70 20.55
CA TYR A 130 -14.03 29.05 19.16
C TYR A 130 -12.66 29.72 19.09
N SER A 131 -12.34 30.64 20.00
CA SER A 131 -11.02 31.26 20.02
C SER A 131 -9.92 30.25 20.33
N THR A 132 -10.23 29.23 21.14
CA THR A 132 -9.32 28.13 21.45
C THR A 132 -9.15 27.22 20.24
N ALA A 133 -10.23 26.85 19.53
CA ALA A 133 -10.17 26.06 18.32
C ALA A 133 -9.34 26.73 17.23
N LEU A 134 -9.57 28.01 16.98
CA LEU A 134 -8.82 28.80 15.99
C LEU A 134 -7.34 28.94 16.35
N LYS A 135 -7.02 29.16 17.64
CA LYS A 135 -5.63 29.15 18.12
C LYS A 135 -4.96 27.78 17.94
N ARG A 136 -5.67 26.70 18.23
CA ARG A 136 -5.16 25.33 18.00
C ARG A 136 -4.88 25.08 16.51
N LEU A 137 -5.80 25.47 15.62
CA LEU A 137 -5.61 25.38 14.17
C LEU A 137 -4.40 26.19 13.70
N GLU A 138 -4.25 27.43 14.20
CA GLU A 138 -3.07 28.26 13.93
C GLU A 138 -1.79 27.58 14.39
N GLN A 139 -1.78 27.06 15.61
CA GLN A 139 -0.60 26.40 16.19
C GLN A 139 -0.24 25.11 15.50
N THR A 140 -1.21 24.35 15.01
CA THR A 140 -1.01 23.03 14.37
C THR A 140 -0.63 23.18 12.90
N PHE A 141 -1.29 24.05 12.16
CA PHE A 141 -1.13 24.16 10.71
C PHE A 141 -0.42 25.44 10.25
N GLY A 142 -0.22 26.40 11.14
CA GLY A 142 0.40 27.69 10.80
C GLY A 142 -0.47 28.59 9.93
N LEU A 143 -1.78 28.47 10.02
CA LEU A 143 -2.73 29.19 9.20
C LEU A 143 -2.72 30.69 9.53
N ASN A 144 -2.82 31.52 8.50
CA ASN A 144 -2.98 32.95 8.65
C ASN A 144 -4.42 33.31 9.04
N LYS A 145 -4.64 34.58 9.51
CA LYS A 145 -5.94 35.05 10.00
C LYS A 145 -7.07 34.91 8.97
N ASP A 146 -6.78 35.11 7.68
CA ASP A 146 -7.77 35.01 6.63
C ASP A 146 -8.22 33.57 6.40
N CYS A 147 -7.27 32.61 6.43
CA CYS A 147 -7.57 31.17 6.36
C CYS A 147 -8.35 30.71 7.59
N LEU A 148 -8.03 31.22 8.78
CA LEU A 148 -8.77 30.89 10.01
C LEU A 148 -10.20 31.44 9.96
N ALA A 149 -10.41 32.67 9.45
CA ALA A 149 -11.75 33.22 9.29
C ALA A 149 -12.60 32.40 8.30
N LEU A 150 -11.96 31.88 7.25
CA LEU A 150 -12.64 30.98 6.30
C LEU A 150 -12.98 29.63 6.93
N CYS A 151 -12.06 29.03 7.71
CA CYS A 151 -12.34 27.81 8.46
C CYS A 151 -13.49 27.98 9.44
N GLU A 152 -13.52 29.10 10.17
CA GLU A 152 -14.60 29.45 11.10
C GLU A 152 -15.95 29.57 10.40
N PHE A 153 -15.99 30.28 9.29
CA PHE A 153 -17.19 30.43 8.48
C PHE A 153 -17.72 29.07 8.02
N VAL A 154 -16.86 28.24 7.44
CA VAL A 154 -17.25 26.93 6.91
C VAL A 154 -17.70 26.00 8.05
N PHE A 155 -17.02 26.03 9.21
CA PHE A 155 -17.42 25.24 10.38
C PHE A 155 -18.84 25.62 10.84
N ILE A 156 -19.12 26.91 11.03
CA ILE A 156 -20.43 27.39 11.45
C ILE A 156 -21.49 27.01 10.40
N ASN A 157 -21.18 27.21 9.11
CA ASN A 157 -22.10 26.86 8.03
C ASN A 157 -22.45 25.37 8.02
N GLN A 158 -21.51 24.48 8.22
CA GLN A 158 -21.75 23.02 8.19
C GLN A 158 -22.52 22.48 9.42
N ASN A 159 -22.43 23.19 10.55
CA ASN A 159 -22.99 22.69 11.82
C ASN A 159 -24.33 23.28 12.22
N PHE A 160 -24.81 24.30 11.50
CA PHE A 160 -26.10 24.93 11.76
C PHE A 160 -26.97 24.94 10.50
N SER A 161 -27.99 24.09 10.45
CA SER A 161 -28.85 23.89 9.26
C SER A 161 -29.47 25.17 8.73
N ALA A 162 -29.86 26.10 9.59
CA ALA A 162 -30.43 27.39 9.19
C ALA A 162 -29.38 28.28 8.50
N VAL A 163 -28.11 28.16 8.87
CA VAL A 163 -26.97 28.87 8.25
C VAL A 163 -26.61 28.19 6.94
N GLU A 164 -26.53 26.86 6.95
CA GLU A 164 -26.25 26.04 5.75
C GLU A 164 -27.27 26.34 4.65
N GLY A 165 -28.57 26.30 4.95
CA GLY A 165 -29.62 26.54 3.98
C GLY A 165 -29.53 27.92 3.30
N TYR A 166 -29.08 28.95 4.03
CA TYR A 166 -28.92 30.29 3.43
C TYR A 166 -27.61 30.45 2.63
N PHE A 167 -26.51 29.88 3.09
CA PHE A 167 -25.21 30.06 2.46
C PHE A 167 -24.84 28.92 1.49
N GLU A 168 -25.64 27.87 1.37
CA GLU A 168 -25.34 26.68 0.56
C GLU A 168 -24.94 27.03 -0.87
N ASP A 169 -25.78 27.77 -1.58
CA ASP A 169 -25.54 28.22 -2.96
C ASP A 169 -24.33 29.17 -3.07
N ARG A 170 -24.03 29.90 -2.00
CA ARG A 170 -22.96 30.91 -1.91
C ARG A 170 -21.59 30.31 -1.73
N LEU A 171 -21.52 29.05 -1.33
CA LEU A 171 -20.28 28.28 -1.25
C LEU A 171 -19.79 27.74 -2.61
N GLU A 172 -20.59 27.88 -3.65
CA GLU A 172 -20.17 27.59 -5.03
C GLU A 172 -19.22 28.68 -5.57
N VAL A 173 -17.97 28.69 -5.11
CA VAL A 173 -16.99 29.76 -5.44
C VAL A 173 -16.51 29.78 -6.89
N HIS A 174 -16.87 28.82 -7.71
CA HIS A 174 -16.64 28.89 -9.15
C HIS A 174 -17.52 29.97 -9.82
N LYS A 175 -18.66 30.31 -9.24
CA LYS A 175 -19.48 31.44 -9.67
C LYS A 175 -18.86 32.76 -9.21
N TYR A 176 -18.57 33.66 -10.14
CA TYR A 176 -17.87 34.92 -9.85
C TYR A 176 -18.60 35.79 -8.80
N GLY A 177 -19.94 35.87 -8.87
CA GLY A 177 -20.74 36.62 -7.90
C GLY A 177 -20.57 36.12 -6.47
N ASN A 178 -20.66 34.81 -6.29
CA ASN A 178 -20.52 34.15 -4.97
C ASN A 178 -19.14 34.42 -4.37
N ARG A 179 -18.07 34.36 -5.17
CA ARG A 179 -16.72 34.66 -4.72
C ARG A 179 -16.57 36.10 -4.20
N ARG A 180 -17.15 37.07 -4.90
CA ARG A 180 -17.12 38.47 -4.45
C ARG A 180 -17.91 38.67 -3.17
N MET A 181 -19.07 38.07 -3.07
CA MET A 181 -19.93 38.12 -1.89
C MET A 181 -19.27 37.49 -0.68
N LEU A 182 -18.74 36.29 -0.81
CA LEU A 182 -18.02 35.61 0.29
C LEU A 182 -16.79 36.42 0.74
N ALA A 183 -16.04 36.98 -0.20
CA ALA A 183 -14.90 37.81 0.13
C ALA A 183 -15.31 39.08 0.90
N HIS A 184 -16.43 39.72 0.52
CA HIS A 184 -17.00 40.88 1.22
C HIS A 184 -17.45 40.49 2.65
N MET A 185 -18.14 39.39 2.79
CA MET A 185 -18.60 38.88 4.10
C MET A 185 -17.44 38.61 5.07
N LEU A 186 -16.32 38.13 4.56
CA LEU A 186 -15.13 37.79 5.36
C LEU A 186 -14.09 38.94 5.46
N ASP A 187 -14.43 40.16 5.04
CA ASP A 187 -13.52 41.33 5.03
C ASP A 187 -12.21 41.12 4.26
N MET A 188 -12.27 40.40 3.16
CA MET A 188 -11.08 40.13 2.34
C MET A 188 -11.28 40.46 0.88
N LYS A 189 -10.16 40.64 0.15
CA LYS A 189 -10.20 40.84 -1.31
C LYS A 189 -10.50 39.49 -1.99
N PRO A 190 -11.24 39.46 -3.13
CA PRO A 190 -11.54 38.20 -3.85
C PRO A 190 -10.29 37.41 -4.25
N VAL A 191 -9.19 38.08 -4.60
CA VAL A 191 -7.91 37.43 -4.92
C VAL A 191 -7.33 36.73 -3.67
N ARG A 192 -7.46 37.35 -2.50
CA ARG A 192 -6.99 36.79 -1.24
C ARG A 192 -7.82 35.56 -0.83
N LEU A 193 -9.14 35.63 -1.00
CA LEU A 193 -10.02 34.48 -0.78
C LEU A 193 -9.61 33.28 -1.67
N GLN A 194 -9.33 33.55 -2.96
CA GLN A 194 -8.86 32.49 -3.88
C GLN A 194 -7.55 31.88 -3.42
N SER A 195 -6.62 32.69 -2.92
CA SER A 195 -5.35 32.21 -2.36
C SER A 195 -5.57 31.35 -1.12
N CYS A 196 -6.42 31.79 -0.17
CA CYS A 196 -6.75 31.01 1.03
C CYS A 196 -7.41 29.68 0.71
N LEU A 197 -8.38 29.66 -0.21
CA LEU A 197 -9.02 28.44 -0.68
C LEU A 197 -7.98 27.48 -1.28
N SER A 198 -7.13 27.97 -2.18
CA SER A 198 -6.08 27.16 -2.79
C SER A 198 -5.12 26.58 -1.74
N GLU A 199 -4.76 27.35 -0.72
CA GLU A 199 -3.90 26.93 0.38
C GLU A 199 -4.58 25.82 1.21
N LEU A 200 -5.82 26.01 1.64
CA LEU A 200 -6.58 25.06 2.46
C LEU A 200 -6.84 23.73 1.72
N PHE A 201 -7.14 23.78 0.42
CA PHE A 201 -7.25 22.57 -0.41
C PHE A 201 -5.89 21.86 -0.57
N LYS A 202 -4.81 22.62 -0.81
CA LYS A 202 -3.46 22.05 -0.93
C LYS A 202 -2.97 21.40 0.36
N CYS A 203 -3.36 21.95 1.50
CA CYS A 203 -3.05 21.41 2.82
C CYS A 203 -3.95 20.22 3.20
N GLY A 204 -4.98 19.90 2.43
CA GLY A 204 -5.91 18.82 2.72
C GLY A 204 -6.89 19.12 3.85
N LEU A 205 -7.14 20.40 4.17
CA LEU A 205 -8.07 20.82 5.23
C LEU A 205 -9.49 20.98 4.69
N PHE A 206 -9.63 21.24 3.39
CA PHE A 206 -10.90 21.35 2.69
C PHE A 206 -11.06 20.25 1.67
N ASP A 207 -12.30 19.84 1.45
CA ASP A 207 -12.72 18.91 0.42
C ASP A 207 -13.85 19.51 -0.43
N THR A 208 -14.02 19.01 -1.66
CA THR A 208 -15.15 19.34 -2.51
C THR A 208 -16.24 18.31 -2.31
N GLY A 209 -17.37 18.71 -1.70
CA GLY A 209 -18.56 17.88 -1.59
C GLY A 209 -19.18 17.53 -2.95
N TYR A 210 -20.22 16.68 -2.93
CA TYR A 210 -20.95 16.23 -4.13
C TYR A 210 -21.56 17.36 -4.98
N SER A 211 -21.77 18.53 -4.38
CA SER A 211 -22.40 19.71 -5.00
C SER A 211 -21.42 20.80 -5.45
N SER A 212 -20.15 20.48 -5.64
CA SER A 212 -19.10 21.48 -5.94
C SER A 212 -18.87 22.54 -4.85
N GLN A 213 -19.43 22.34 -3.68
CA GLN A 213 -19.24 23.16 -2.51
C GLN A 213 -18.00 22.70 -1.76
N PHE A 214 -17.25 23.62 -1.19
CA PHE A 214 -16.14 23.27 -0.34
C PHE A 214 -16.58 23.05 1.11
N ARG A 215 -16.02 22.06 1.75
CA ARG A 215 -16.30 21.64 3.13
C ARG A 215 -15.02 21.48 3.92
N LEU A 216 -15.13 21.74 5.21
CA LEU A 216 -14.09 21.41 6.17
C LEU A 216 -14.07 19.91 6.38
N LYS A 217 -12.88 19.30 6.41
CA LYS A 217 -12.75 17.86 6.62
C LYS A 217 -13.11 17.45 8.04
N ASP A 218 -13.71 16.27 8.18
CA ASP A 218 -14.15 15.73 9.45
C ASP A 218 -13.00 15.52 10.45
N CYS A 219 -11.78 15.29 9.96
CA CYS A 219 -10.58 15.14 10.80
C CYS A 219 -10.26 16.41 11.61
N LEU A 220 -10.83 17.58 11.25
CA LEU A 220 -10.63 18.85 11.94
C LEU A 220 -11.70 19.12 13.02
N LEU A 221 -12.81 18.39 13.04
CA LEU A 221 -13.90 18.60 13.99
C LEU A 221 -13.44 18.54 15.47
N PRO A 222 -12.48 17.66 15.87
CA PRO A 222 -11.97 17.63 17.23
C PRO A 222 -11.38 18.95 17.75
N PHE A 223 -10.98 19.88 16.85
CA PHE A 223 -10.48 21.18 17.29
C PHE A 223 -11.53 22.04 17.98
N TRP A 224 -12.80 21.84 17.64
CA TRP A 224 -13.93 22.53 18.26
C TRP A 224 -14.53 21.80 19.47
N GLU A 225 -14.06 20.59 19.77
CA GLU A 225 -14.46 19.86 20.97
C GLU A 225 -13.69 20.37 22.20
N THR A 226 -14.41 20.55 23.31
CA THR A 226 -13.88 21.21 24.50
C THR A 226 -12.80 20.43 25.25
N ASP A 227 -12.80 19.10 25.14
CA ASP A 227 -11.94 18.20 25.93
C ASP A 227 -10.67 17.73 25.21
N CYS A 228 -10.41 18.16 23.96
CA CYS A 228 -9.24 17.72 23.22
C CYS A 228 -7.97 18.49 23.58
N SER A 229 -7.28 18.08 24.63
CA SER A 229 -5.92 18.57 24.95
C SER A 229 -4.85 18.02 24.00
N GLU A 230 -5.12 16.91 23.30
CA GLU A 230 -4.14 16.14 22.51
C GLU A 230 -4.37 16.22 20.98
N THR A 231 -4.95 17.33 20.48
CA THR A 231 -5.24 17.47 19.04
C THR A 231 -4.00 17.37 18.15
N ASN A 232 -2.82 17.71 18.66
CA ASN A 232 -1.56 17.59 17.91
C ASN A 232 -1.19 16.12 17.61
N ASP A 233 -1.47 15.20 18.54
CA ASP A 233 -1.15 13.78 18.39
C ASP A 233 -2.02 13.09 17.33
N LEU A 234 -3.13 13.73 16.96
CA LEU A 234 -4.00 13.26 15.88
C LEU A 234 -3.31 13.31 14.51
N PHE A 235 -2.41 14.25 14.28
CA PHE A 235 -1.78 14.52 13.00
C PHE A 235 -0.29 14.21 12.98
N SER A 236 0.38 14.34 14.12
CA SER A 236 1.83 14.29 14.23
C SER A 236 2.27 13.74 15.56
N ARG A 237 3.19 12.78 15.56
CA ARG A 237 3.78 12.23 16.78
C ARG A 237 5.28 12.51 16.83
N PRO A 238 5.81 13.01 17.94
CA PRO A 238 7.24 13.10 18.11
C PRO A 238 7.85 11.70 18.13
N LEU A 239 8.93 11.50 17.40
CA LEU A 239 9.70 10.25 17.46
C LEU A 239 10.43 10.20 18.80
N SER A 240 9.99 9.32 19.69
CA SER A 240 10.55 9.11 21.03
C SER A 240 10.81 7.63 21.27
N GLY A 241 11.83 7.30 22.07
CA GLY A 241 12.13 5.92 22.48
C GLY A 241 13.58 5.51 22.21
N LYS A 242 13.91 4.26 22.58
CA LYS A 242 15.26 3.70 22.38
C LYS A 242 15.40 3.23 20.93
N SER A 243 16.37 3.74 20.22
CA SER A 243 16.75 3.29 18.89
C SER A 243 17.85 2.21 18.92
N LEU A 244 18.06 1.56 17.78
CA LEU A 244 19.18 0.65 17.57
C LEU A 244 20.39 1.47 17.07
N PRO A 245 21.63 1.01 17.32
CA PRO A 245 22.80 1.60 16.68
C PRO A 245 22.68 1.57 15.15
N LEU A 246 23.17 2.60 14.47
CA LEU A 246 23.07 2.67 12.99
C LEU A 246 23.82 1.53 12.29
N GLU A 247 24.88 1.01 12.91
CA GLU A 247 25.66 -0.13 12.44
C GLU A 247 24.87 -1.45 12.44
N SER A 248 23.73 -1.48 13.14
CA SER A 248 22.83 -2.65 13.16
C SER A 248 22.01 -2.79 11.88
N PHE A 249 21.99 -1.76 11.04
CA PHE A 249 21.31 -1.77 9.76
C PHE A 249 22.34 -2.04 8.65
N HIS A 250 21.97 -2.92 7.73
CA HIS A 250 22.84 -3.28 6.59
C HIS A 250 22.76 -2.17 5.50
N VAL A 251 23.13 -0.95 5.88
CA VAL A 251 23.25 0.20 4.99
C VAL A 251 24.72 0.60 4.89
N PRO A 252 25.25 0.87 3.69
CA PRO A 252 26.64 1.32 3.53
C PRO A 252 26.97 2.52 4.42
N ALA A 253 28.12 2.46 5.10
CA ALA A 253 28.53 3.52 6.03
C ALA A 253 28.66 4.89 5.35
N ASP A 254 29.07 4.91 4.09
CA ASP A 254 29.18 6.13 3.29
C ASP A 254 27.81 6.76 3.02
N ASP A 255 26.78 5.95 2.75
CA ASP A 255 25.40 6.41 2.55
C ASP A 255 24.84 6.99 3.86
N VAL A 256 25.07 6.32 4.99
CA VAL A 256 24.69 6.82 6.32
C VAL A 256 25.37 8.16 6.61
N ALA A 257 26.67 8.27 6.34
CA ALA A 257 27.42 9.50 6.55
C ALA A 257 26.92 10.62 5.63
N HIS A 258 26.57 10.31 4.38
CA HIS A 258 26.03 11.27 3.43
C HIS A 258 24.65 11.81 3.88
N VAL A 259 23.74 10.92 4.27
CA VAL A 259 22.41 11.30 4.76
C VAL A 259 22.50 12.16 6.03
N ARG A 260 23.40 11.81 6.96
CA ARG A 260 23.64 12.65 8.14
C ARG A 260 24.08 14.06 7.76
N LYS A 261 25.03 14.19 6.85
CA LYS A 261 25.47 15.50 6.36
C LYS A 261 24.35 16.31 5.72
N LEU A 262 23.47 15.65 4.92
CA LEU A 262 22.28 16.29 4.34
C LEU A 262 21.32 16.83 5.41
N LEU A 263 21.11 16.05 6.49
CA LEU A 263 20.22 16.44 7.59
C LEU A 263 20.86 17.47 8.54
N GLU A 264 22.18 17.51 8.66
CA GLU A 264 22.92 18.47 9.50
C GLU A 264 23.15 19.84 8.81
N GLN A 265 23.07 19.88 7.48
CA GLN A 265 23.24 21.14 6.75
C GLN A 265 22.14 22.16 7.11
N GLU A 266 22.55 23.35 7.52
CA GLU A 266 21.65 24.48 7.83
C GLU A 266 21.08 25.20 6.58
N ASN A 267 21.26 24.62 5.41
CA ASN A 267 20.90 25.24 4.16
C ASN A 267 19.37 25.32 4.00
N THR A 268 18.89 26.39 3.37
CA THR A 268 17.47 26.61 3.04
C THR A 268 16.95 25.68 1.92
N ALA A 269 17.82 24.85 1.36
CA ALA A 269 17.45 23.86 0.36
C ALA A 269 16.53 22.78 0.94
N GLN A 270 15.60 22.32 0.14
CA GLN A 270 14.76 21.17 0.48
C GLN A 270 15.60 19.88 0.54
N VAL A 271 15.30 19.02 1.51
CA VAL A 271 15.93 17.70 1.67
C VAL A 271 14.85 16.64 1.70
N HIS A 272 14.74 15.88 0.64
CA HIS A 272 13.84 14.73 0.55
C HIS A 272 14.65 13.46 0.39
N ILE A 273 14.58 12.56 1.39
CA ILE A 273 15.28 11.29 1.39
C ILE A 273 14.26 10.18 1.24
N LEU A 274 14.48 9.25 0.30
CA LEU A 274 13.61 8.11 0.08
C LEU A 274 14.26 6.82 0.60
N LEU A 275 13.64 6.19 1.61
CA LEU A 275 13.99 4.84 2.07
C LEU A 275 13.00 3.85 1.45
N TYR A 276 13.47 2.95 0.61
CA TYR A 276 12.57 2.04 -0.09
C TYR A 276 13.07 0.59 -0.07
N GLY A 277 12.13 -0.34 -0.28
CA GLY A 277 12.43 -1.77 -0.30
C GLY A 277 11.35 -2.59 0.42
N PRO A 278 11.45 -3.93 0.46
CA PRO A 278 10.43 -4.80 1.02
C PRO A 278 10.02 -4.43 2.45
N PRO A 279 8.77 -4.73 2.86
CA PRO A 279 8.36 -4.51 4.23
C PRO A 279 9.25 -5.31 5.21
N GLY A 280 9.41 -4.78 6.43
CA GLY A 280 10.17 -5.43 7.50
C GLY A 280 11.69 -5.40 7.42
N THR A 281 12.25 -4.69 6.46
CA THR A 281 13.71 -4.52 6.34
C THR A 281 14.30 -3.49 7.30
N GLY A 282 13.47 -2.88 8.17
CA GLY A 282 13.95 -1.96 9.21
C GLY A 282 14.00 -0.49 8.82
N LYS A 283 13.38 -0.08 7.70
CA LYS A 283 13.36 1.32 7.21
C LYS A 283 12.92 2.35 8.25
N SER A 284 11.77 2.11 8.90
CA SER A 284 11.24 3.02 9.93
C SER A 284 12.13 3.05 11.18
N SER A 285 12.69 1.90 11.57
CA SER A 285 13.65 1.82 12.68
C SER A 285 14.96 2.54 12.36
N PHE A 286 15.44 2.44 11.13
CA PHE A 286 16.63 3.16 10.65
C PHE A 286 16.41 4.68 10.71
N ALA A 287 15.27 5.18 10.20
CA ALA A 287 14.93 6.60 10.24
C ALA A 287 14.86 7.13 11.69
N HIS A 288 14.34 6.32 12.61
CA HIS A 288 14.33 6.65 14.04
C HIS A 288 15.74 6.71 14.65
N SER A 289 16.58 5.72 14.31
CA SER A 289 17.98 5.68 14.77
C SER A 289 18.80 6.84 14.19
N LEU A 290 18.51 7.24 12.96
CA LEU A 290 19.14 8.37 12.31
C LEU A 290 18.80 9.70 13.02
N ALA A 291 17.52 9.91 13.38
CA ALA A 291 17.10 11.07 14.16
C ALA A 291 17.85 11.19 15.48
N GLN A 292 17.98 10.07 16.20
CA GLN A 292 18.68 10.04 17.47
C GLN A 292 20.18 10.27 17.31
N SER A 293 20.79 9.72 16.27
CA SER A 293 22.22 9.90 16.00
C SER A 293 22.60 11.33 15.63
N CYS A 294 21.71 12.04 14.93
CA CYS A 294 21.87 13.46 14.60
C CYS A 294 21.53 14.39 15.77
N GLY A 295 20.96 13.89 16.88
CA GLY A 295 20.54 14.71 18.01
C GLY A 295 19.43 15.70 17.68
N VAL A 296 18.67 15.49 16.60
CA VAL A 296 17.59 16.37 16.13
C VAL A 296 16.22 15.81 16.47
N LYS A 297 15.25 16.70 16.65
CA LYS A 297 13.87 16.29 16.83
C LYS A 297 13.29 15.81 15.50
N ALA A 298 12.46 14.78 15.56
CA ALA A 298 11.76 14.29 14.38
C ALA A 298 10.30 14.01 14.70
N TRP A 299 9.42 14.21 13.73
CA TRP A 299 7.99 13.97 13.82
C TRP A 299 7.56 12.93 12.79
N ALA A 300 6.80 11.95 13.22
CA ALA A 300 6.15 11.00 12.32
C ALA A 300 4.75 11.49 11.96
N VAL A 301 4.43 11.47 10.69
CA VAL A 301 3.08 11.70 10.19
C VAL A 301 2.18 10.59 10.66
N THR A 302 1.09 10.93 11.34
CA THR A 302 0.12 9.95 11.82
C THR A 302 -0.78 9.50 10.67
N SER A 303 -1.04 8.19 10.61
CA SER A 303 -2.01 7.57 9.69
C SER A 303 -3.08 6.88 10.49
N ARG A 304 -4.36 7.07 10.12
CA ARG A 304 -5.51 6.42 10.73
C ARG A 304 -6.16 5.49 9.74
N GLU A 305 -6.90 4.52 10.25
CA GLU A 305 -7.72 3.65 9.41
C GLU A 305 -8.86 4.47 8.79
N GLY A 306 -8.96 4.41 7.45
CA GLY A 306 -9.95 5.21 6.70
C GLY A 306 -9.47 6.58 6.21
N ASP A 307 -8.25 7.04 6.58
CA ASP A 307 -7.69 8.28 6.05
C ASP A 307 -7.64 8.28 4.52
N ASP A 308 -8.18 9.33 3.93
CA ASP A 308 -8.00 9.62 2.51
C ASP A 308 -6.67 10.37 2.26
N GLU A 309 -6.43 10.73 1.01
CA GLU A 309 -5.23 11.48 0.63
C GLU A 309 -5.20 12.89 1.25
N GLY A 310 -6.32 13.58 1.34
CA GLY A 310 -6.43 14.89 1.98
C GLY A 310 -6.09 14.84 3.46
N ASP A 311 -6.56 13.81 4.19
CA ASP A 311 -6.24 13.62 5.61
C ASP A 311 -4.73 13.42 5.83
N ARG A 312 -4.09 12.68 4.92
CA ARG A 312 -2.63 12.52 4.94
C ARG A 312 -1.87 13.80 4.62
N ARG A 313 -2.38 14.62 3.70
CA ARG A 313 -1.82 15.96 3.42
C ARG A 313 -1.96 16.88 4.62
N ALA A 314 -3.08 16.84 5.33
CA ALA A 314 -3.29 17.58 6.57
C ALA A 314 -2.27 17.15 7.64
N SER A 315 -2.11 15.84 7.83
CA SER A 315 -1.14 15.30 8.80
C SER A 315 0.31 15.67 8.44
N LEU A 316 0.66 15.66 7.16
CA LEU A 316 1.97 16.08 6.67
C LEU A 316 2.20 17.58 6.91
N THR A 317 1.20 18.43 6.60
CA THR A 317 1.27 19.89 6.82
C THR A 317 1.45 20.22 8.30
N ALA A 318 0.69 19.59 9.18
CA ALA A 318 0.81 19.74 10.63
C ALA A 318 2.21 19.32 11.12
N SER A 319 2.70 18.16 10.66
CA SER A 319 4.03 17.65 11.04
C SER A 319 5.15 18.59 10.61
N LEU A 320 5.07 19.15 9.40
CA LEU A 320 6.05 20.13 8.90
C LEU A 320 6.02 21.43 9.70
N HIS A 321 4.82 21.93 10.05
CA HIS A 321 4.70 23.12 10.87
C HIS A 321 5.28 22.91 12.28
N MET A 322 5.06 21.74 12.87
CA MET A 322 5.65 21.37 14.15
C MET A 322 7.17 21.23 14.07
N ALA A 323 7.69 20.62 13.01
CA ALA A 323 9.12 20.48 12.79
C ALA A 323 9.80 21.84 12.58
N ALA A 324 9.18 22.77 11.85
CA ALA A 324 9.71 24.09 11.58
C ALA A 324 9.99 24.94 12.84
N LYS A 325 9.35 24.61 13.98
CA LYS A 325 9.61 25.24 15.30
C LYS A 325 10.94 24.82 15.92
N HIS A 326 11.63 23.83 15.34
CA HIS A 326 12.86 23.28 15.89
C HIS A 326 13.94 23.20 14.83
N LYS A 327 15.10 23.77 15.14
CA LYS A 327 16.25 23.82 14.22
C LYS A 327 16.73 22.40 13.86
N GLY A 328 16.91 22.13 12.56
CA GLY A 328 17.39 20.85 12.08
C GLY A 328 16.39 19.69 12.10
N ALA A 329 15.20 19.94 12.59
CA ALA A 329 14.17 18.90 12.68
C ALA A 329 13.71 18.39 11.30
N PHE A 330 13.25 17.14 11.26
CA PHE A 330 12.70 16.56 10.04
C PHE A 330 11.40 15.80 10.31
N VAL A 331 10.69 15.54 9.22
CA VAL A 331 9.43 14.80 9.23
C VAL A 331 9.64 13.42 8.62
N LEU A 332 9.06 12.39 9.25
CA LEU A 332 9.03 11.03 8.75
C LEU A 332 7.64 10.71 8.20
N VAL A 333 7.58 10.31 6.94
CA VAL A 333 6.36 9.85 6.28
C VAL A 333 6.48 8.36 6.04
N ASP A 334 5.83 7.56 6.86
CA ASP A 334 5.75 6.11 6.68
C ASP A 334 4.57 5.75 5.74
N GLU A 335 4.67 4.61 5.06
CA GLU A 335 3.70 4.20 4.04
C GLU A 335 3.43 5.32 3.02
N ALA A 336 4.51 5.91 2.52
CA ALA A 336 4.46 7.08 1.64
C ALA A 336 3.80 6.78 0.27
N GLU A 337 3.54 5.50 -0.05
CA GLU A 337 2.91 5.07 -1.31
C GLU A 337 1.63 5.86 -1.60
N ARG A 338 0.78 6.06 -0.58
CA ARG A 338 -0.50 6.75 -0.74
C ARG A 338 -0.38 8.24 -1.13
N LEU A 339 0.76 8.86 -0.87
CA LEU A 339 1.06 10.24 -1.27
C LEU A 339 1.92 10.32 -2.53
N LEU A 340 2.77 9.30 -2.76
CA LEU A 340 3.73 9.24 -3.86
C LEU A 340 3.22 8.49 -5.08
N ASP A 341 2.12 7.72 -4.95
CA ASP A 341 1.53 6.98 -6.05
C ASP A 341 0.88 7.94 -7.03
N THR A 342 1.48 8.04 -8.21
CA THR A 342 1.05 8.90 -9.31
C THR A 342 0.65 8.09 -10.53
N ASP A 343 0.55 6.75 -10.41
CA ASP A 343 0.21 5.89 -11.52
C ASP A 343 -1.27 6.02 -11.94
N ARG A 344 -1.45 5.95 -13.24
CA ARG A 344 -2.76 6.07 -13.89
C ARG A 344 -3.57 4.78 -13.71
N HIS A 345 -4.35 4.65 -12.66
CA HIS A 345 -5.39 3.64 -12.64
C HIS A 345 -6.63 4.14 -13.41
N PHE A 346 -6.92 3.50 -14.55
CA PHE A 346 -8.14 3.69 -15.35
C PHE A 346 -8.40 5.12 -15.88
N GLY A 347 -7.40 5.78 -16.47
CA GLY A 347 -7.65 7.00 -17.27
C GLY A 347 -8.01 8.26 -16.49
N ARG A 348 -8.12 8.22 -15.17
CA ARG A 348 -8.24 9.42 -14.33
C ARG A 348 -6.84 10.00 -14.13
N GLN A 349 -6.59 11.17 -14.72
CA GLN A 349 -5.46 12.00 -14.32
C GLN A 349 -5.65 12.34 -12.84
N THR A 350 -4.81 11.82 -11.98
CA THR A 350 -4.80 12.24 -10.59
C THR A 350 -4.36 13.70 -10.58
N LYS A 351 -5.24 14.60 -10.11
CA LYS A 351 -4.96 16.04 -9.92
C LYS A 351 -3.76 16.28 -9.00
N ASP A 352 -3.25 15.26 -8.41
CA ASP A 352 -2.29 15.19 -7.31
C ASP A 352 -0.84 15.29 -7.74
N LYS A 353 -0.51 14.93 -9.00
CA LYS A 353 0.85 15.04 -9.54
C LYS A 353 1.38 16.49 -9.53
N ALA A 354 0.52 17.46 -9.85
CA ALA A 354 0.90 18.87 -9.82
C ALA A 354 1.17 19.35 -8.39
N TRP A 355 0.30 18.97 -7.45
CA TRP A 355 0.50 19.26 -6.03
C TRP A 355 1.81 18.66 -5.50
N LEU A 356 2.07 17.39 -5.78
CA LEU A 356 3.27 16.70 -5.30
C LEU A 356 4.54 17.32 -5.87
N ASN A 357 4.55 17.68 -7.14
CA ASN A 357 5.67 18.37 -7.77
C ASN A 357 5.93 19.74 -7.12
N ASP A 358 4.89 20.56 -6.96
CA ASP A 358 4.96 21.85 -6.26
C ASP A 358 5.43 21.69 -4.81
N PHE A 359 4.93 20.62 -4.16
CA PHE A 359 5.25 20.34 -2.76
C PHE A 359 6.73 19.98 -2.59
N LEU A 360 7.26 19.06 -3.40
CA LEU A 360 8.66 18.63 -3.31
C LEU A 360 9.68 19.70 -3.68
N GLU A 361 9.26 20.78 -4.36
CA GLU A 361 10.13 21.91 -4.72
C GLU A 361 10.11 23.05 -3.68
N ARG A 362 9.29 22.94 -2.62
CA ARG A 362 9.22 23.99 -1.58
C ARG A 362 10.50 24.01 -0.75
N PRO A 363 11.14 25.19 -0.60
CA PRO A 363 12.38 25.32 0.17
C PRO A 363 12.15 25.06 1.66
N GLY A 364 13.20 24.64 2.34
CA GLY A 364 13.23 24.48 3.80
C GLY A 364 12.55 23.22 4.34
N GLN A 365 12.01 22.37 3.49
CA GLN A 365 11.41 21.10 3.94
C GLN A 365 12.48 20.02 4.11
N ARG A 366 12.37 19.26 5.20
CA ARG A 366 13.24 18.11 5.50
C ARG A 366 12.37 16.91 5.78
N ILE A 367 12.31 15.98 4.84
CA ILE A 367 11.40 14.83 4.91
C ILE A 367 12.13 13.56 4.57
N ILE A 368 11.92 12.53 5.39
CA ILE A 368 12.28 11.15 5.09
C ILE A 368 11.01 10.41 4.70
N TRP A 369 10.98 9.91 3.48
CA TRP A 369 9.88 9.15 2.91
C TRP A 369 10.20 7.66 3.00
N ILE A 370 9.27 6.87 3.49
CA ILE A 370 9.41 5.41 3.54
C ILE A 370 8.36 4.77 2.64
N SER A 371 8.83 3.97 1.69
CA SER A 371 7.98 3.25 0.74
C SER A 371 8.40 1.78 0.62
N ASN A 372 7.42 0.91 0.44
CA ASN A 372 7.68 -0.50 0.18
C ASN A 372 7.90 -0.78 -1.31
N GLN A 373 7.45 0.12 -2.18
CA GLN A 373 7.55 0.00 -3.63
C GLN A 373 7.83 1.37 -4.26
N VAL A 374 8.64 1.39 -5.31
CA VAL A 374 8.96 2.62 -6.07
C VAL A 374 8.46 2.57 -7.52
N GLY A 375 7.95 1.41 -7.97
CA GLY A 375 7.47 1.22 -9.33
C GLY A 375 6.39 2.24 -9.74
N HIS A 376 5.49 2.55 -8.82
CA HIS A 376 4.34 3.45 -9.01
C HIS A 376 4.68 4.94 -8.86
N ILE A 377 5.91 5.28 -8.49
CA ILE A 377 6.34 6.70 -8.39
C ILE A 377 6.77 7.19 -9.77
N ASP A 378 6.14 8.26 -10.25
CA ASP A 378 6.48 8.87 -11.54
C ASP A 378 7.99 9.24 -11.61
N PRO A 379 8.67 9.00 -12.74
CA PRO A 379 10.09 9.37 -12.92
C PRO A 379 10.40 10.85 -12.63
N ALA A 380 9.45 11.76 -12.91
CA ALA A 380 9.64 13.20 -12.61
C ALA A 380 9.65 13.47 -11.10
N VAL A 381 8.85 12.73 -10.32
CA VAL A 381 8.84 12.78 -8.86
C VAL A 381 10.11 12.17 -8.28
N ARG A 382 10.56 11.01 -8.82
CA ARG A 382 11.81 10.35 -8.36
C ARG A 382 13.03 11.25 -8.45
N ARG A 383 13.13 12.11 -9.48
CA ARG A 383 14.24 13.04 -9.68
C ARG A 383 14.33 14.17 -8.64
N ARG A 384 13.27 14.38 -7.85
CA ARG A 384 13.19 15.42 -6.82
C ARG A 384 13.66 14.96 -5.44
N PHE A 385 13.92 13.66 -5.29
CA PHE A 385 14.54 13.15 -4.07
C PHE A 385 16.04 13.53 -4.06
N SER A 386 16.49 14.11 -2.95
CA SER A 386 17.89 14.49 -2.75
C SER A 386 18.80 13.27 -2.63
N PHE A 387 18.30 12.19 -2.03
CA PHE A 387 18.99 10.93 -1.88
C PHE A 387 18.00 9.77 -1.70
N SER A 388 18.44 8.56 -2.04
CA SER A 388 17.62 7.37 -1.81
C SER A 388 18.46 6.20 -1.31
N ILE A 389 17.91 5.41 -0.36
CA ILE A 389 18.55 4.20 0.16
C ILE A 389 17.63 3.02 -0.14
N HIS A 390 18.18 2.02 -0.82
CA HIS A 390 17.50 0.76 -1.05
C HIS A 390 17.77 -0.21 0.10
N PHE A 391 16.71 -0.66 0.76
CA PHE A 391 16.76 -1.72 1.76
C PHE A 391 16.47 -3.05 1.08
N GLU A 392 17.51 -3.84 0.89
CA GLU A 392 17.39 -5.17 0.29
C GLU A 392 16.76 -6.18 1.26
N LYS A 393 16.28 -7.30 0.71
CA LYS A 393 15.91 -8.44 1.54
C LYS A 393 17.15 -8.98 2.22
N LEU A 394 17.04 -9.15 3.51
CA LEU A 394 18.12 -9.70 4.31
C LEU A 394 18.46 -11.13 3.89
N GLY A 395 19.73 -11.40 3.59
CA GLY A 395 20.27 -12.72 3.37
C GLY A 395 20.23 -13.57 4.65
N VAL A 396 20.57 -14.85 4.55
CA VAL A 396 20.56 -15.76 5.73
C VAL A 396 21.55 -15.30 6.80
N LYS A 397 22.73 -14.83 6.40
CA LYS A 397 23.78 -14.35 7.33
C LYS A 397 23.30 -13.14 8.12
N GLU A 398 22.74 -12.15 7.45
CA GLU A 398 22.22 -10.91 8.06
C GLU A 398 21.05 -11.22 9.00
N ARG A 399 20.17 -12.14 8.61
CA ARG A 399 19.09 -12.60 9.51
C ARG A 399 19.66 -13.30 10.76
N MET A 400 20.72 -14.10 10.63
CA MET A 400 21.39 -14.70 11.79
C MET A 400 21.94 -13.63 12.75
N ASP A 401 22.49 -12.54 12.23
CA ASP A 401 22.98 -11.43 13.05
C ASP A 401 21.84 -10.74 13.80
N ILE A 402 20.71 -10.51 13.15
CA ILE A 402 19.50 -9.99 13.80
C ILE A 402 19.01 -10.94 14.91
N TRP A 403 19.00 -12.25 14.66
CA TRP A 403 18.66 -13.25 15.66
C TRP A 403 19.59 -13.17 16.89
N ARG A 404 20.90 -13.11 16.68
CA ARG A 404 21.90 -12.97 17.76
C ARG A 404 21.69 -11.71 18.58
N GLN A 405 21.48 -10.57 17.92
CA GLN A 405 21.22 -9.28 18.59
C GLN A 405 19.97 -9.33 19.46
N ILE A 406 18.85 -9.83 18.93
CA ILE A 406 17.58 -9.87 19.66
C ILE A 406 17.65 -10.90 20.81
N LEU A 407 18.24 -12.08 20.61
CA LEU A 407 18.42 -13.07 21.66
C LEU A 407 19.30 -12.51 22.81
N THR A 408 20.33 -11.74 22.49
CA THR A 408 21.19 -11.06 23.48
C THR A 408 20.43 -9.99 24.23
N LYS A 409 19.64 -9.17 23.52
CA LYS A 409 18.77 -8.13 24.11
C LYS A 409 17.81 -8.72 25.15
N HIS A 410 17.22 -9.87 24.86
CA HIS A 410 16.31 -10.59 25.75
C HIS A 410 17.02 -11.44 26.81
N ARG A 411 18.36 -11.50 26.82
CA ARG A 411 19.21 -12.30 27.73
C ARG A 411 18.92 -13.81 27.65
N VAL A 412 18.55 -14.30 26.47
CA VAL A 412 18.26 -15.72 26.22
C VAL A 412 19.21 -16.38 25.22
N ALA A 413 20.29 -15.71 24.80
CA ALA A 413 21.26 -16.20 23.83
C ALA A 413 21.84 -17.59 24.20
N LYS A 414 22.05 -17.89 25.49
CA LYS A 414 22.54 -19.20 25.96
C LYS A 414 21.56 -20.36 25.75
N ARG A 415 20.31 -20.07 25.40
CA ARG A 415 19.27 -21.10 25.20
C ARG A 415 19.22 -21.62 23.77
N VAL A 416 19.87 -20.96 22.82
CA VAL A 416 19.82 -21.28 21.38
C VAL A 416 21.24 -21.50 20.88
N SER A 417 21.52 -22.60 20.17
CA SER A 417 22.81 -22.85 19.54
C SER A 417 22.95 -22.13 18.20
N GLU A 418 24.17 -21.98 17.69
CA GLU A 418 24.43 -21.37 16.37
C GLU A 418 23.73 -22.14 15.24
N ASP A 419 23.71 -23.48 15.29
CA ASP A 419 23.00 -24.30 14.31
C ASP A 419 21.49 -24.05 14.34
N GLN A 420 20.94 -23.86 15.53
CA GLN A 420 19.52 -23.53 15.69
C GLN A 420 19.21 -22.12 15.19
N ILE A 421 20.10 -21.14 15.41
CA ILE A 421 19.97 -19.80 14.83
C ILE A 421 19.99 -19.87 13.31
N SER A 422 20.92 -20.65 12.74
CA SER A 422 20.98 -20.87 11.28
C SER A 422 19.71 -21.50 10.74
N MET A 423 19.20 -22.52 11.43
CA MET A 423 17.95 -23.20 11.06
C MET A 423 16.75 -22.24 11.13
N LEU A 424 16.62 -21.46 12.20
CA LEU A 424 15.53 -20.48 12.36
C LEU A 424 15.61 -19.38 11.31
N ALA A 425 16.80 -18.84 11.02
CA ALA A 425 17.02 -17.82 10.00
C ALA A 425 16.72 -18.32 8.57
N LYS A 426 16.96 -19.61 8.29
CA LYS A 426 16.63 -20.24 7.00
C LYS A 426 15.14 -20.53 6.86
N ASN A 427 14.53 -21.11 7.90
CA ASN A 427 13.16 -21.61 7.84
C ASN A 427 12.11 -20.51 8.00
N TYR A 428 12.45 -19.43 8.73
CA TYR A 428 11.53 -18.33 9.03
C TYR A 428 12.15 -17.00 8.57
N PRO A 429 11.96 -16.63 7.30
CA PRO A 429 12.39 -15.33 6.78
C PRO A 429 11.43 -14.23 7.24
N VAL A 430 11.41 -13.95 8.54
CA VAL A 430 10.55 -12.99 9.21
C VAL A 430 11.32 -11.75 9.63
N GLU A 431 10.59 -10.67 9.87
CA GLU A 431 11.10 -9.37 10.27
C GLU A 431 11.65 -9.34 11.70
N ALA A 432 12.54 -8.40 11.99
CA ALA A 432 13.11 -8.21 13.32
C ALA A 432 12.03 -7.99 14.40
N ALA A 433 10.94 -7.29 14.07
CA ALA A 433 9.81 -7.08 14.98
C ALA A 433 9.10 -8.40 15.34
N VAL A 434 8.91 -9.28 14.36
CA VAL A 434 8.32 -10.61 14.54
C VAL A 434 9.24 -11.49 15.39
N ILE A 435 10.56 -11.45 15.12
CA ILE A 435 11.56 -12.17 15.94
C ILE A 435 11.53 -11.68 17.38
N ASN A 436 11.50 -10.37 17.59
CA ASN A 436 11.47 -9.77 18.93
C ASN A 436 10.19 -10.15 19.69
N SER A 437 9.03 -10.13 19.04
CA SER A 437 7.75 -10.54 19.63
C SER A 437 7.74 -12.03 19.96
N ALA A 438 8.22 -12.88 19.05
CA ALA A 438 8.27 -14.32 19.25
C ALA A 438 9.20 -14.71 20.42
N ILE A 439 10.37 -14.10 20.51
CA ILE A 439 11.32 -14.33 21.62
C ILE A 439 10.73 -13.85 22.94
N SER A 440 10.08 -12.67 22.98
CA SER A 440 9.43 -12.16 24.19
C SER A 440 8.36 -13.14 24.70
N GLN A 441 7.46 -13.58 23.84
CA GLN A 441 6.40 -14.52 24.18
C GLN A 441 6.96 -15.88 24.64
N ALA A 442 7.92 -16.43 23.88
CA ALA A 442 8.52 -17.72 24.22
C ALA A 442 9.30 -17.68 25.54
N LYS A 443 9.99 -16.57 25.84
CA LYS A 443 10.73 -16.39 27.10
C LYS A 443 9.84 -16.44 28.31
N ASP A 444 8.65 -15.83 28.23
CA ASP A 444 7.72 -15.73 29.35
C ASP A 444 6.98 -17.04 29.58
N LEU A 445 6.69 -17.81 28.52
CA LEU A 445 5.92 -19.03 28.58
C LEU A 445 6.76 -20.31 28.84
N TYR A 446 8.01 -20.36 28.35
CA TYR A 446 8.82 -21.59 28.35
C TYR A 446 10.16 -21.38 29.05
N LYS A 447 10.40 -22.14 30.15
CA LYS A 447 11.62 -22.04 30.96
C LYS A 447 12.74 -22.98 30.51
N GLY A 448 12.39 -24.16 29.98
CA GLY A 448 13.31 -25.18 29.50
C GLY A 448 13.91 -24.84 28.14
N LYS A 449 15.18 -25.26 27.87
CA LYS A 449 15.87 -24.97 26.61
C LYS A 449 15.16 -25.59 25.39
N ALA A 450 14.76 -26.85 25.46
CA ALA A 450 14.06 -27.53 24.37
C ALA A 450 12.63 -26.99 24.18
N GLU A 451 11.92 -26.72 25.28
CA GLU A 451 10.57 -26.16 25.28
C GLU A 451 10.55 -24.75 24.71
N PHE A 452 11.60 -23.94 25.02
CA PHE A 452 11.75 -22.60 24.49
C PHE A 452 11.85 -22.59 22.95
N ILE A 453 12.66 -23.47 22.37
CA ILE A 453 12.82 -23.57 20.92
C ILE A 453 11.54 -24.03 20.25
N ALA A 454 10.89 -25.10 20.79
CA ALA A 454 9.60 -25.57 20.27
C ALA A 454 8.49 -24.51 20.36
N GLY A 455 8.47 -23.74 21.47
CA GLY A 455 7.56 -22.62 21.65
C GLY A 455 7.82 -21.50 20.67
N LEU A 456 9.09 -21.14 20.46
CA LEU A 456 9.51 -20.13 19.50
C LEU A 456 9.11 -20.50 18.07
N GLU A 457 9.36 -21.74 17.64
CA GLU A 457 8.92 -22.24 16.34
C GLU A 457 7.39 -22.20 16.18
N ARG A 458 6.65 -22.53 17.25
CA ARG A 458 5.18 -22.47 17.22
C ARG A 458 4.67 -21.05 16.97
N VAL A 459 5.24 -20.06 17.66
CA VAL A 459 4.87 -18.64 17.47
C VAL A 459 5.23 -18.17 16.07
N LEU A 460 6.46 -18.46 15.60
CA LEU A 460 6.92 -18.09 14.27
C LEU A 460 6.06 -18.72 13.18
N ARG A 461 5.70 -19.99 13.32
CA ARG A 461 4.83 -20.70 12.37
C ARG A 461 3.44 -20.07 12.30
N SER A 462 2.85 -19.73 13.45
CA SER A 462 1.56 -19.06 13.52
C SER A 462 1.60 -17.69 12.80
N GLN A 463 2.60 -16.87 13.10
CA GLN A 463 2.72 -15.54 12.50
C GLN A 463 3.03 -15.60 10.99
N THR A 464 3.88 -16.54 10.56
CA THR A 464 4.16 -16.75 9.14
C THR A 464 2.92 -17.20 8.36
N THR A 465 2.05 -17.99 9.01
CA THR A 465 0.79 -18.42 8.41
C THR A 465 -0.18 -17.25 8.25
N LEU A 466 -0.26 -16.35 9.23
CA LEU A 466 -1.09 -15.14 9.16
C LEU A 466 -0.62 -14.19 8.04
N GLN A 467 0.69 -13.96 7.91
CA GLN A 467 1.26 -13.11 6.84
C GLN A 467 1.03 -13.65 5.42
N ARG A 468 0.67 -14.93 5.28
CA ARG A 468 0.40 -15.61 4.01
C ARG A 468 -1.10 -15.88 3.78
N ASP A 469 -1.98 -15.04 4.26
CA ASP A 469 -3.44 -15.16 4.10
C ASP A 469 -4.00 -16.52 4.55
N GLY A 470 -3.47 -17.06 5.65
CA GLY A 470 -3.92 -18.35 6.20
C GLY A 470 -3.48 -19.58 5.43
N ARG A 471 -2.70 -19.44 4.35
CA ARG A 471 -2.13 -20.59 3.63
C ARG A 471 -1.06 -21.25 4.47
N LYS A 472 -1.35 -22.45 5.00
CA LYS A 472 -0.37 -23.25 5.74
C LYS A 472 0.90 -23.41 4.91
N GLN A 473 2.03 -23.07 5.49
CA GLN A 473 3.32 -23.37 4.90
C GLN A 473 3.41 -24.90 4.76
N ARG A 474 3.25 -25.42 3.56
CA ARG A 474 3.77 -26.75 3.28
C ARG A 474 5.29 -26.61 3.44
N ILE A 475 5.79 -27.06 4.58
CA ILE A 475 7.23 -27.19 4.79
C ILE A 475 7.67 -28.17 3.71
N LYS A 476 8.24 -27.64 2.62
CA LYS A 476 8.89 -28.44 1.57
C LYS A 476 10.23 -28.95 2.10
N ALA A 477 10.22 -29.61 3.24
CA ALA A 477 11.45 -30.09 3.88
C ALA A 477 11.93 -31.41 3.30
N GLN A 478 11.24 -32.04 2.36
CA GLN A 478 11.59 -33.43 1.98
C GLN A 478 11.85 -33.70 0.49
N ALA A 479 11.52 -32.80 -0.42
CA ALA A 479 11.65 -33.13 -1.85
C ALA A 479 13.08 -33.03 -2.43
N VAL A 480 14.06 -32.57 -1.66
CA VAL A 480 15.47 -32.43 -2.11
C VAL A 480 16.39 -33.50 -1.49
N SER A 481 15.93 -34.22 -0.45
CA SER A 481 16.75 -35.24 0.20
C SER A 481 17.02 -36.47 -0.68
N ASP A 482 16.13 -36.76 -1.63
CA ASP A 482 16.19 -37.97 -2.46
C ASP A 482 16.76 -37.73 -3.87
N PHE A 483 17.04 -36.47 -4.22
CA PHE A 483 17.65 -36.15 -5.52
C PHE A 483 19.15 -36.47 -5.53
N THR A 484 19.61 -37.20 -6.54
CA THR A 484 21.03 -37.46 -6.81
C THR A 484 21.35 -37.18 -8.27
N LEU A 485 22.51 -36.57 -8.48
CA LEU A 485 23.04 -36.36 -9.81
C LEU A 485 23.27 -37.66 -10.59
N GLU A 486 23.64 -38.73 -9.88
CA GLU A 486 23.89 -40.06 -10.44
C GLU A 486 22.65 -40.69 -11.07
N GLY A 487 21.46 -40.33 -10.60
CA GLY A 487 20.19 -40.82 -11.17
C GLY A 487 19.67 -40.05 -12.37
N VAL A 488 20.36 -38.97 -12.81
CA VAL A 488 19.91 -38.14 -13.92
C VAL A 488 20.69 -38.47 -15.18
N SER A 489 19.98 -38.83 -16.24
CA SER A 489 20.54 -39.06 -17.56
C SER A 489 20.37 -37.80 -18.41
N LEU A 490 21.48 -37.16 -18.77
CA LEU A 490 21.49 -35.99 -19.64
C LEU A 490 22.62 -36.09 -20.66
N GLU A 491 22.49 -35.35 -21.75
CA GLU A 491 23.53 -35.22 -22.76
C GLU A 491 24.70 -34.41 -22.18
N GLY A 492 25.82 -35.08 -21.90
CA GLY A 492 26.99 -34.54 -21.25
C GLY A 492 27.09 -34.94 -19.75
N SER A 493 28.06 -34.35 -19.05
CA SER A 493 28.29 -34.64 -17.64
C SER A 493 27.47 -33.71 -16.71
N PRO A 494 26.70 -34.27 -15.77
CA PRO A 494 26.00 -33.46 -14.74
C PRO A 494 26.95 -32.60 -13.91
N THR A 495 28.14 -33.13 -13.56
CA THR A 495 29.15 -32.39 -12.83
C THR A 495 29.74 -31.25 -13.65
N GLY A 496 30.01 -31.48 -14.95
CA GLY A 496 30.47 -30.44 -15.85
C GLY A 496 29.46 -29.31 -16.06
N LEU A 497 28.16 -29.60 -15.95
CA LEU A 497 27.12 -28.58 -15.94
C LEU A 497 27.19 -27.71 -14.70
N LEU A 498 27.36 -28.33 -13.52
CA LEU A 498 27.49 -27.60 -12.25
C LEU A 498 28.73 -26.70 -12.23
N ASP A 499 29.87 -27.19 -12.73
CA ASP A 499 31.09 -26.37 -12.85
C ASP A 499 30.90 -25.15 -13.74
N LYS A 500 30.11 -25.27 -14.80
CA LYS A 500 29.72 -24.13 -15.64
C LYS A 500 28.82 -23.16 -14.89
N CYS A 501 27.85 -23.67 -14.14
CA CYS A 501 26.97 -22.83 -13.33
C CYS A 501 27.74 -22.04 -12.27
N HIS A 502 28.69 -22.68 -11.57
CA HIS A 502 29.55 -22.00 -10.60
C HIS A 502 30.42 -20.91 -11.23
N ARG A 503 30.98 -21.15 -12.43
CA ARG A 503 31.74 -20.10 -13.15
C ARG A 503 30.87 -18.92 -13.57
N VAL A 504 29.66 -19.17 -14.05
CA VAL A 504 28.71 -18.11 -14.41
C VAL A 504 28.29 -17.35 -13.15
N ASP A 505 28.05 -18.05 -12.04
CA ASP A 505 27.67 -17.45 -10.76
C ASP A 505 28.78 -16.54 -10.20
N ALA A 506 30.03 -17.00 -10.24
CA ALA A 506 31.17 -16.18 -9.81
C ALA A 506 31.30 -14.91 -10.67
N ALA A 507 31.16 -15.04 -11.99
CA ALA A 507 31.17 -13.89 -12.89
C ALA A 507 30.01 -12.91 -12.61
N MET A 508 28.80 -13.42 -12.26
CA MET A 508 27.66 -12.60 -11.90
C MET A 508 27.86 -11.85 -10.56
N ARG A 509 28.63 -12.39 -9.64
CA ARG A 509 28.92 -11.78 -8.32
C ARG A 509 30.05 -10.77 -8.38
N GLU A 510 31.05 -10.99 -9.23
CA GLU A 510 32.28 -10.18 -9.28
C GLU A 510 32.22 -9.02 -10.29
N SER A 511 31.38 -9.13 -11.30
CA SER A 511 31.35 -8.17 -12.42
C SER A 511 30.18 -7.18 -12.31
N THR A 512 30.50 -5.89 -12.37
CA THR A 512 29.52 -4.82 -12.56
C THR A 512 28.84 -4.85 -13.95
N VAL A 513 29.39 -5.62 -14.89
CA VAL A 513 28.89 -5.77 -16.27
C VAL A 513 28.65 -7.26 -16.56
N VAL A 514 27.51 -7.77 -16.16
CA VAL A 514 27.06 -9.12 -16.50
C VAL A 514 26.51 -9.11 -17.92
N ARG A 515 26.98 -10.02 -18.76
CA ARG A 515 26.44 -10.20 -20.12
C ARG A 515 25.02 -10.75 -20.02
N PRO A 516 24.00 -10.06 -20.57
CA PRO A 516 22.63 -10.56 -20.55
C PRO A 516 22.52 -11.96 -21.17
N GLY A 517 21.62 -12.78 -20.68
CA GLY A 517 21.33 -14.11 -21.19
C GLY A 517 22.34 -15.21 -20.84
N CYS A 518 23.48 -14.91 -20.17
CA CYS A 518 24.52 -15.92 -19.90
C CYS A 518 24.09 -17.05 -18.96
N GLY A 519 23.07 -16.82 -18.12
CA GLY A 519 22.50 -17.80 -17.17
C GLY A 519 21.25 -18.52 -17.68
N THR A 520 20.90 -18.39 -18.96
CA THR A 520 19.67 -18.98 -19.51
C THR A 520 19.88 -20.44 -19.93
N MET A 521 19.02 -21.33 -19.45
CA MET A 521 19.11 -22.79 -19.72
C MET A 521 17.76 -23.33 -20.16
N LEU A 522 17.79 -24.21 -21.16
CA LEU A 522 16.63 -24.98 -21.57
C LEU A 522 16.84 -26.45 -21.26
N PHE A 523 15.98 -27.03 -20.41
CA PHE A 523 15.96 -28.45 -20.07
C PHE A 523 14.80 -29.12 -20.82
N TYR A 524 15.09 -29.99 -21.76
CA TYR A 524 14.10 -30.66 -22.57
C TYR A 524 14.26 -32.17 -22.58
N GLY A 525 13.17 -32.92 -22.73
CA GLY A 525 13.18 -34.37 -22.79
C GLY A 525 11.97 -35.01 -22.12
N PRO A 526 11.92 -36.35 -22.01
CA PRO A 526 10.75 -37.08 -21.52
C PRO A 526 10.28 -36.62 -20.12
N PRO A 527 8.98 -36.72 -19.81
CA PRO A 527 8.48 -36.41 -18.46
C PRO A 527 9.08 -37.36 -17.41
N GLY A 528 9.21 -36.86 -16.18
CA GLY A 528 9.74 -37.66 -15.06
C GLY A 528 11.27 -37.79 -15.00
N THR A 529 12.04 -37.23 -15.95
CA THR A 529 13.52 -37.33 -16.02
C THR A 529 14.26 -36.45 -15.00
N GLY A 530 13.55 -35.66 -14.20
CA GLY A 530 14.16 -34.86 -13.10
C GLY A 530 14.56 -33.43 -13.50
N LYS A 531 14.05 -32.87 -14.62
CA LYS A 531 14.37 -31.51 -15.10
C LYS A 531 14.20 -30.44 -14.03
N THR A 532 13.03 -30.33 -13.45
CA THR A 532 12.72 -29.33 -12.40
C THR A 532 13.50 -29.61 -11.10
N ALA A 533 13.78 -30.89 -10.81
CA ALA A 533 14.57 -31.29 -9.65
C ALA A 533 16.05 -30.86 -9.79
N LEU A 534 16.64 -31.04 -10.97
CA LEU A 534 17.99 -30.55 -11.26
C LEU A 534 18.09 -29.03 -11.19
N ALA A 535 17.09 -28.29 -11.69
CA ALA A 535 17.07 -26.84 -11.59
C ALA A 535 17.06 -26.36 -10.13
N ARG A 536 16.30 -27.02 -9.26
CA ARG A 536 16.29 -26.76 -7.81
C ARG A 536 17.63 -27.15 -7.15
N TYR A 537 18.22 -28.24 -7.58
CA TYR A 537 19.52 -28.68 -7.10
C TYR A 537 20.62 -27.67 -7.45
N ILE A 538 20.65 -27.16 -8.69
CA ILE A 538 21.56 -26.09 -9.13
C ILE A 538 21.39 -24.85 -8.23
N ALA A 539 20.16 -24.41 -7.98
CA ALA A 539 19.90 -23.26 -7.11
C ALA A 539 20.47 -23.48 -5.70
N LYS A 540 20.31 -24.70 -5.16
CA LYS A 540 20.84 -25.07 -3.83
C LYS A 540 22.38 -25.05 -3.82
N GLU A 541 23.04 -25.62 -4.82
CA GLU A 541 24.50 -25.65 -4.94
C GLU A 541 25.09 -24.23 -5.08
N LEU A 542 24.38 -23.33 -5.77
CA LEU A 542 24.79 -21.94 -5.93
C LEU A 542 24.43 -21.05 -4.71
N ASP A 543 23.81 -21.62 -3.68
CA ASP A 543 23.29 -20.91 -2.50
C ASP A 543 22.37 -19.72 -2.90
N ARG A 544 21.50 -19.97 -3.89
CA ARG A 544 20.50 -19.01 -4.40
C ARG A 544 19.09 -19.48 -4.09
N GLU A 545 18.16 -18.52 -3.89
CA GLU A 545 16.73 -18.84 -3.79
C GLU A 545 16.23 -19.40 -5.14
N CYS A 546 15.35 -20.40 -5.08
CA CYS A 546 14.74 -20.99 -6.29
C CYS A 546 13.27 -20.57 -6.39
N VAL A 547 12.96 -19.75 -7.38
CA VAL A 547 11.60 -19.30 -7.68
C VAL A 547 11.06 -20.14 -8.82
N VAL A 548 10.10 -21.04 -8.52
CA VAL A 548 9.46 -21.88 -9.53
C VAL A 548 8.11 -21.29 -9.91
N LYS A 549 7.92 -21.01 -11.19
CA LYS A 549 6.66 -20.59 -11.80
C LYS A 549 6.26 -21.62 -12.85
N ARG A 550 5.00 -21.98 -12.91
CA ARG A 550 4.46 -22.71 -14.06
C ARG A 550 4.05 -21.72 -15.13
N ALA A 551 4.07 -22.16 -16.40
CA ALA A 551 3.57 -21.31 -17.47
C ALA A 551 2.14 -20.82 -17.20
N SER A 552 1.29 -21.67 -16.61
CA SER A 552 -0.07 -21.31 -16.18
C SER A 552 -0.15 -20.19 -15.13
N ASP A 553 0.90 -20.01 -14.32
CA ASP A 553 0.96 -18.95 -13.30
C ASP A 553 1.27 -17.58 -13.91
N LEU A 554 1.74 -17.55 -15.16
CA LEU A 554 2.11 -16.36 -15.93
C LEU A 554 1.07 -15.99 -16.99
N LEU A 555 0.06 -16.84 -17.20
CA LEU A 555 -1.02 -16.58 -18.14
C LEU A 555 -2.18 -15.84 -17.44
N SER A 556 -2.80 -14.91 -18.18
CA SER A 556 -3.97 -14.17 -17.71
C SER A 556 -5.00 -14.09 -18.85
N PRO A 557 -6.31 -14.15 -18.55
CA PRO A 557 -7.34 -13.92 -19.56
C PRO A 557 -7.43 -12.45 -20.02
N TYR A 558 -6.74 -11.53 -19.36
CA TYR A 558 -6.74 -10.11 -19.69
C TYR A 558 -5.50 -9.76 -20.51
N VAL A 559 -5.70 -9.11 -21.65
CA VAL A 559 -4.62 -8.66 -22.55
C VAL A 559 -3.71 -7.66 -21.82
N GLY A 560 -2.40 -7.83 -21.94
CA GLY A 560 -1.38 -6.99 -21.29
C GLY A 560 -1.00 -7.39 -19.86
N VAL A 561 -1.82 -8.19 -19.17
CA VAL A 561 -1.52 -8.63 -17.79
C VAL A 561 -0.53 -9.80 -17.80
N ALA A 562 -0.63 -10.69 -18.76
CA ALA A 562 0.30 -11.83 -18.90
C ALA A 562 1.73 -11.35 -19.22
N GLU A 563 1.89 -10.37 -20.11
CA GLU A 563 3.17 -9.74 -20.44
C GLU A 563 3.79 -9.07 -19.21
N GLN A 564 2.98 -8.34 -18.41
CA GLN A 564 3.44 -7.74 -17.17
C GLN A 564 3.89 -8.77 -16.14
N GLN A 565 3.16 -9.90 -16.00
CA GLN A 565 3.51 -10.98 -15.08
C GLN A 565 4.83 -11.66 -15.47
N VAL A 566 5.07 -11.85 -16.77
CA VAL A 566 6.35 -12.34 -17.28
C VAL A 566 7.47 -11.38 -16.91
N ALA A 567 7.36 -10.10 -17.29
CA ALA A 567 8.37 -9.09 -17.01
C ALA A 567 8.64 -8.93 -15.50
N GLU A 568 7.59 -9.01 -14.65
CA GLU A 568 7.72 -8.94 -13.20
C GLU A 568 8.45 -10.17 -12.64
N ALA A 569 8.18 -11.38 -13.15
CA ALA A 569 8.85 -12.61 -12.69
C ALA A 569 10.36 -12.56 -12.94
N PHE A 570 10.79 -12.07 -14.11
CA PHE A 570 12.22 -11.90 -14.44
C PHE A 570 12.85 -10.80 -13.57
N ARG A 571 12.25 -9.61 -13.48
CA ARG A 571 12.74 -8.51 -12.65
C ARG A 571 12.88 -8.91 -11.19
N LYS A 572 11.90 -9.64 -10.66
CA LYS A 572 11.94 -10.11 -9.28
C LYS A 572 13.05 -11.13 -9.05
N ALA A 573 13.24 -12.07 -9.95
CA ALA A 573 14.31 -13.05 -9.85
C ALA A 573 15.69 -12.38 -9.93
N GLU A 574 15.83 -11.35 -10.78
CA GLU A 574 17.05 -10.56 -10.91
C GLU A 574 17.33 -9.75 -9.62
N SER A 575 16.33 -9.04 -9.09
CA SER A 575 16.47 -8.26 -7.85
C SER A 575 16.77 -9.13 -6.63
N ASP A 576 16.18 -10.32 -6.56
CA ASP A 576 16.35 -11.25 -5.45
C ASP A 576 17.64 -12.12 -5.63
N GLY A 577 18.35 -11.98 -6.77
CA GLY A 577 19.50 -12.84 -7.12
C GLY A 577 19.14 -14.32 -7.19
N ALA A 578 17.87 -14.63 -7.46
CA ALA A 578 17.31 -15.97 -7.42
C ALA A 578 17.51 -16.72 -8.75
N VAL A 579 17.36 -18.05 -8.71
CA VAL A 579 17.21 -18.89 -9.90
C VAL A 579 15.74 -18.95 -10.26
N LEU A 580 15.36 -18.41 -11.39
CA LEU A 580 14.00 -18.49 -11.94
C LEU A 580 13.82 -19.80 -12.69
N VAL A 581 12.86 -20.63 -12.29
CA VAL A 581 12.50 -21.86 -13.00
C VAL A 581 11.10 -21.69 -13.58
N ILE A 582 11.01 -21.77 -14.91
CA ILE A 582 9.73 -21.76 -15.62
C ILE A 582 9.43 -23.18 -16.08
N ASP A 583 8.53 -23.81 -15.34
CA ASP A 583 8.15 -25.19 -15.56
C ASP A 583 7.04 -25.28 -16.63
N GLU A 584 7.12 -26.28 -17.50
CA GLU A 584 6.20 -26.47 -18.63
C GLU A 584 6.13 -25.23 -19.54
N ALA A 585 7.30 -24.67 -19.88
CA ALA A 585 7.43 -23.46 -20.70
C ALA A 585 6.96 -23.65 -22.16
N ASP A 586 6.33 -24.75 -22.46
CA ASP A 586 5.85 -25.13 -23.80
C ASP A 586 5.05 -23.98 -24.47
N THR A 587 4.16 -23.34 -23.72
CA THR A 587 3.30 -22.24 -24.17
C THR A 587 4.08 -21.03 -24.70
N PHE A 588 5.29 -20.77 -24.18
CA PHE A 588 6.13 -19.65 -24.57
C PHE A 588 7.16 -20.00 -25.64
N LEU A 589 7.32 -21.29 -25.95
CA LEU A 589 8.39 -21.79 -26.81
C LEU A 589 7.88 -22.38 -28.12
N TYR A 590 6.57 -22.37 -28.39
CA TYR A 590 5.98 -22.83 -29.63
C TYR A 590 6.30 -21.92 -30.80
N SER A 591 6.27 -22.55 -32.03
CA SER A 591 6.36 -21.82 -33.28
C SER A 591 5.23 -20.80 -33.43
N ARG A 592 5.58 -19.58 -33.82
CA ARG A 592 4.64 -18.46 -34.07
C ARG A 592 3.63 -18.76 -35.18
N ASP A 593 3.97 -19.70 -36.05
CA ASP A 593 3.11 -20.13 -37.18
C ASP A 593 1.84 -20.85 -36.69
N THR A 594 1.81 -21.29 -35.43
CA THR A 594 0.66 -21.97 -34.79
C THR A 594 -0.20 -21.05 -33.93
N ALA A 595 0.19 -19.79 -33.76
CA ALA A 595 -0.55 -18.81 -32.98
C ALA A 595 -1.89 -18.45 -33.67
N GLN A 596 -3.01 -18.61 -32.96
CA GLN A 596 -4.34 -18.29 -33.49
C GLN A 596 -4.71 -16.82 -33.27
N HIS A 597 -4.07 -16.15 -32.32
CA HIS A 597 -4.38 -14.78 -31.92
C HIS A 597 -3.13 -13.91 -31.78
N SER A 598 -3.26 -12.62 -32.12
CA SER A 598 -2.15 -11.64 -32.04
C SER A 598 -1.56 -11.45 -30.62
N TRP A 599 -2.36 -11.61 -29.58
CA TRP A 599 -1.90 -11.49 -28.19
C TRP A 599 -0.98 -12.66 -27.77
N GLU A 600 -1.15 -13.86 -28.34
CA GLU A 600 -0.24 -14.99 -28.10
C GLU A 600 1.15 -14.67 -28.63
N THR A 601 1.23 -14.05 -29.82
CA THR A 601 2.50 -13.63 -30.42
C THR A 601 3.16 -12.52 -29.58
N SER A 602 2.38 -11.58 -29.04
CA SER A 602 2.88 -10.52 -28.17
C SER A 602 3.51 -11.09 -26.88
N LEU A 603 2.82 -12.02 -26.23
CA LEU A 603 3.29 -12.68 -25.03
C LEU A 603 4.58 -13.48 -25.25
N VAL A 604 4.67 -14.24 -26.36
CA VAL A 604 5.89 -14.97 -26.74
C VAL A 604 7.04 -13.99 -26.97
N ASN A 605 6.80 -12.87 -27.66
CA ASN A 605 7.82 -11.86 -27.92
C ASN A 605 8.33 -11.24 -26.62
N GLU A 606 7.43 -10.86 -25.68
CA GLU A 606 7.80 -10.32 -24.38
C GLU A 606 8.65 -11.31 -23.59
N PHE A 607 8.23 -12.58 -23.55
CA PHE A 607 8.98 -13.64 -22.89
C PHE A 607 10.39 -13.81 -23.50
N LEU A 608 10.52 -13.82 -24.82
CA LEU A 608 11.80 -13.96 -25.49
C LEU A 608 12.70 -12.74 -25.29
N THR A 609 12.12 -11.54 -25.22
CA THR A 609 12.86 -10.31 -24.89
C THR A 609 13.36 -10.35 -23.46
N ALA A 610 12.49 -10.70 -22.50
CA ALA A 610 12.88 -10.84 -21.10
C ALA A 610 13.98 -11.89 -20.90
N LEU A 611 13.98 -12.97 -21.70
CA LEU A 611 15.01 -14.00 -21.66
C LEU A 611 16.36 -13.50 -22.20
N GLU A 612 16.37 -12.68 -23.25
CA GLU A 612 17.58 -12.07 -23.82
C GLU A 612 18.22 -11.05 -22.87
N GLU A 613 17.38 -10.26 -22.20
CA GLU A 613 17.82 -9.22 -21.25
C GLU A 613 18.13 -9.75 -19.86
N CYS A 614 17.78 -11.01 -19.56
CA CYS A 614 17.90 -11.63 -18.26
C CYS A 614 19.34 -11.61 -17.74
N ARG A 615 19.53 -11.12 -16.50
CA ARG A 615 20.80 -11.08 -15.78
C ARG A 615 20.83 -12.02 -14.57
N CYS A 616 19.86 -12.91 -14.43
CA CYS A 616 19.82 -13.96 -13.42
C CYS A 616 19.91 -15.35 -14.07
N PHE A 617 19.98 -16.40 -13.25
CA PHE A 617 19.78 -17.75 -13.75
C PHE A 617 18.30 -17.97 -14.09
N CYS A 618 18.02 -18.35 -15.33
CA CYS A 618 16.70 -18.74 -15.77
C CYS A 618 16.73 -20.14 -16.39
N VAL A 619 15.96 -21.07 -15.84
CA VAL A 619 15.83 -22.44 -16.32
C VAL A 619 14.41 -22.67 -16.81
N CYS A 620 14.25 -22.88 -18.11
CA CYS A 620 12.99 -23.29 -18.71
C CYS A 620 12.95 -24.80 -18.87
N THR A 621 11.85 -25.45 -18.50
CA THR A 621 11.67 -26.89 -18.71
C THR A 621 10.57 -27.17 -19.74
N THR A 622 10.75 -28.18 -20.57
CA THR A 622 9.76 -28.64 -21.54
C THR A 622 9.80 -30.16 -21.70
N ASN A 623 8.66 -30.76 -21.93
CA ASN A 623 8.51 -32.19 -22.23
C ASN A 623 8.51 -32.47 -23.72
N ARG A 624 8.47 -31.44 -24.58
CA ARG A 624 8.32 -31.57 -26.05
C ARG A 624 9.53 -30.97 -26.75
N ARG A 625 10.20 -31.79 -27.58
CA ARG A 625 11.35 -31.37 -28.40
C ARG A 625 10.93 -30.87 -29.76
N ASP A 626 9.92 -31.52 -30.34
CA ASP A 626 9.67 -31.46 -31.80
C ASP A 626 8.90 -30.18 -32.24
N ASN A 627 8.38 -29.38 -31.30
CA ASN A 627 7.57 -28.21 -31.61
C ASN A 627 8.20 -26.89 -31.10
N LEU A 628 9.50 -26.92 -30.78
CA LEU A 628 10.16 -25.71 -30.25
C LEU A 628 10.56 -24.77 -31.40
N ASP A 629 10.25 -23.48 -31.26
CA ASP A 629 10.66 -22.46 -32.20
C ASP A 629 12.19 -22.34 -32.26
N ALA A 630 12.76 -22.44 -33.48
CA ALA A 630 14.18 -22.27 -33.69
C ALA A 630 14.72 -20.91 -33.21
N ALA A 631 13.90 -19.86 -33.32
CA ALA A 631 14.24 -18.52 -32.81
C ALA A 631 14.31 -18.50 -31.29
N ALA A 632 13.38 -19.18 -30.59
CA ALA A 632 13.40 -19.34 -29.15
C ALA A 632 14.63 -20.13 -28.69
N MET A 633 14.96 -21.20 -29.39
CA MET A 633 16.12 -22.03 -29.05
C MET A 633 17.46 -21.28 -29.07
N ARG A 634 17.61 -20.27 -29.94
CA ARG A 634 18.86 -19.48 -30.04
C ARG A 634 19.10 -18.57 -28.85
N ARG A 635 18.08 -18.26 -28.08
CA ARG A 635 18.13 -17.35 -26.91
C ARG A 635 18.60 -18.02 -25.62
N PHE A 636 18.68 -19.35 -25.61
CA PHE A 636 19.22 -20.09 -24.49
C PHE A 636 20.74 -20.29 -24.64
N SER A 637 21.49 -19.89 -23.64
CA SER A 637 22.95 -20.11 -23.58
C SER A 637 23.30 -21.59 -23.46
N HIS A 638 22.46 -22.36 -22.76
CA HIS A 638 22.66 -23.79 -22.55
C HIS A 638 21.38 -24.57 -22.88
N LYS A 639 21.53 -25.60 -23.66
CA LYS A 639 20.44 -26.51 -24.07
C LYS A 639 20.81 -27.92 -23.64
N ILE A 640 20.06 -28.51 -22.72
CA ILE A 640 20.38 -29.75 -22.05
C ILE A 640 19.26 -30.75 -22.33
N ALA A 641 19.62 -31.79 -23.06
CA ALA A 641 18.71 -32.90 -23.34
C ALA A 641 18.73 -33.90 -22.19
N PHE A 642 17.55 -34.22 -21.70
CA PHE A 642 17.35 -35.29 -20.74
C PHE A 642 16.89 -36.56 -21.45
N ALA A 643 17.48 -37.70 -21.09
CA ALA A 643 17.20 -39.01 -21.65
C ALA A 643 16.60 -39.95 -20.57
N TYR A 644 16.11 -41.09 -21.02
CA TYR A 644 15.78 -42.19 -20.14
C TYR A 644 17.02 -42.70 -19.40
N ALA A 645 16.84 -43.27 -18.21
CA ALA A 645 17.94 -43.77 -17.39
C ALA A 645 18.67 -44.92 -18.11
N GLY A 646 19.98 -44.80 -18.18
CA GLY A 646 20.85 -45.87 -18.69
C GLY A 646 20.97 -47.02 -17.69
N ARG A 647 21.61 -48.11 -18.08
CA ARG A 647 21.75 -49.33 -17.24
C ARG A 647 22.30 -49.08 -15.85
N GLU A 648 23.39 -48.35 -15.73
CA GLU A 648 24.04 -48.01 -14.46
C GLU A 648 23.14 -47.14 -13.59
N GLN A 649 22.47 -46.20 -14.20
CA GLN A 649 21.53 -45.28 -13.52
C GLN A 649 20.27 -46.01 -13.00
N VAL A 650 19.74 -46.98 -13.76
CA VAL A 650 18.61 -47.80 -13.35
C VAL A 650 18.99 -48.61 -12.09
N LEU A 651 20.18 -49.19 -12.06
CA LEU A 651 20.66 -49.92 -10.89
C LEU A 651 20.88 -48.99 -9.68
N ALA A 652 21.49 -47.84 -9.89
CA ALA A 652 21.71 -46.84 -8.83
C ALA A 652 20.39 -46.32 -8.24
N LEU A 653 19.42 -45.99 -9.10
CA LEU A 653 18.09 -45.54 -8.68
C LEU A 653 17.34 -46.62 -7.94
N TYR A 654 17.38 -47.87 -8.44
CA TYR A 654 16.73 -49.03 -7.77
C TYR A 654 17.35 -49.27 -6.39
N ALA A 655 18.66 -49.32 -6.30
CA ALA A 655 19.37 -49.53 -5.03
C ALA A 655 19.04 -48.46 -3.99
N LYS A 656 18.96 -47.19 -4.43
CA LYS A 656 18.71 -46.09 -3.53
C LYS A 656 17.26 -45.95 -3.12
N LEU A 657 16.30 -46.10 -4.06
CA LEU A 657 14.90 -45.74 -3.83
C LEU A 657 14.03 -46.94 -3.47
N LEU A 658 14.36 -48.13 -3.91
CA LEU A 658 13.48 -49.29 -3.78
C LEU A 658 14.12 -50.50 -3.08
N ALA A 659 15.42 -50.74 -3.20
CA ALA A 659 16.05 -51.96 -2.68
C ALA A 659 15.89 -52.08 -1.14
N HIS A 660 15.88 -51.00 -0.40
CA HIS A 660 15.71 -50.99 1.05
C HIS A 660 14.32 -51.41 1.55
N ILE A 661 13.32 -51.47 0.66
CA ILE A 661 11.96 -51.92 0.98
C ILE A 661 11.91 -53.46 1.11
N CYS A 662 12.84 -54.17 0.47
CA CYS A 662 12.92 -55.62 0.47
C CYS A 662 13.99 -56.12 1.43
N ALA A 663 13.71 -57.17 2.19
CA ALA A 663 14.64 -57.77 3.14
C ALA A 663 15.69 -58.66 2.48
N ALA A 664 15.41 -59.24 1.29
CA ALA A 664 16.30 -60.13 0.58
C ALA A 664 17.23 -59.36 -0.40
N PRO A 665 18.42 -59.87 -0.76
CA PRO A 665 19.23 -59.29 -1.83
C PRO A 665 18.59 -59.50 -3.22
N LEU A 666 18.88 -58.59 -4.18
CA LEU A 666 18.42 -58.69 -5.55
C LEU A 666 19.08 -59.87 -6.27
N SER A 667 18.32 -60.78 -6.86
CA SER A 667 18.86 -61.93 -7.60
C SER A 667 19.41 -61.48 -8.96
N PRO A 668 20.49 -62.16 -9.49
CA PRO A 668 21.05 -61.82 -10.81
C PRO A 668 20.06 -61.92 -11.98
N GLU A 669 19.03 -62.76 -11.87
CA GLU A 669 17.97 -62.85 -12.88
C GLU A 669 17.06 -61.61 -12.90
N LEU A 670 16.68 -61.15 -11.72
CA LEU A 670 15.86 -59.98 -11.56
C LEU A 670 16.63 -58.70 -11.90
N GLU A 671 17.93 -58.67 -11.64
CA GLU A 671 18.83 -57.61 -12.05
C GLU A 671 18.88 -57.51 -13.60
N LYS A 672 19.05 -58.63 -14.31
CA LYS A 672 18.98 -58.67 -15.76
C LYS A 672 17.66 -58.16 -16.31
N LYS A 673 16.54 -58.52 -15.67
CA LYS A 673 15.21 -58.07 -16.03
C LYS A 673 15.07 -56.57 -15.81
N LEU A 674 15.56 -56.03 -14.68
CA LEU A 674 15.53 -54.62 -14.36
C LEU A 674 16.33 -53.81 -15.41
N VAL A 675 17.53 -54.26 -15.76
CA VAL A 675 18.44 -53.59 -16.73
C VAL A 675 17.87 -53.67 -18.15
N SER A 676 17.01 -54.63 -18.48
CA SER A 676 16.35 -54.70 -19.79
C SER A 676 15.27 -53.66 -20.02
N LEU A 677 14.88 -52.88 -18.96
CA LEU A 677 13.90 -51.82 -19.09
C LEU A 677 14.61 -50.53 -19.55
N ASP A 678 14.35 -50.14 -20.79
CA ASP A 678 15.08 -49.07 -21.51
C ASP A 678 14.45 -47.70 -21.47
N ARG A 679 13.22 -47.57 -20.93
CA ARG A 679 12.45 -46.31 -20.86
C ARG A 679 12.07 -45.88 -19.46
N LEU A 680 12.90 -46.22 -18.49
CA LEU A 680 12.67 -45.82 -17.09
C LEU A 680 13.20 -44.40 -16.86
N THR A 681 12.52 -43.69 -15.97
CA THR A 681 12.87 -42.36 -15.50
C THR A 681 12.90 -42.33 -13.96
N PRO A 682 13.64 -41.42 -13.31
CA PRO A 682 13.57 -41.25 -11.85
C PRO A 682 12.16 -41.12 -11.30
N GLY A 683 11.25 -40.50 -12.09
CA GLY A 683 9.83 -40.36 -11.72
C GLY A 683 9.10 -41.70 -11.55
N ASP A 684 9.47 -42.74 -12.34
CA ASP A 684 8.85 -44.05 -12.24
C ASP A 684 9.22 -44.76 -10.93
N PHE A 685 10.51 -44.62 -10.54
CA PHE A 685 10.97 -45.13 -9.24
C PHE A 685 10.29 -44.46 -8.06
N HIS A 686 10.06 -43.15 -8.13
CA HIS A 686 9.30 -42.44 -7.12
C HIS A 686 7.82 -42.85 -7.10
N ALA A 687 7.20 -43.04 -8.26
CA ALA A 687 5.82 -43.52 -8.36
C ALA A 687 5.66 -44.90 -7.70
N VAL A 688 6.55 -45.84 -8.07
CA VAL A 688 6.55 -47.17 -7.49
C VAL A 688 6.84 -47.12 -5.99
N ARG A 689 7.84 -46.33 -5.54
CA ARG A 689 8.09 -46.15 -4.12
C ARG A 689 6.87 -45.65 -3.35
N SER A 690 6.11 -44.71 -3.91
CA SER A 690 4.88 -44.21 -3.27
C SER A 690 3.75 -45.23 -3.23
N GLN A 691 3.71 -46.15 -4.19
CA GLN A 691 2.73 -47.25 -4.20
C GLN A 691 3.02 -48.30 -3.12
N TYR A 692 4.30 -48.49 -2.80
CA TYR A 692 4.81 -49.47 -1.84
C TYR A 692 5.40 -48.85 -0.58
N ASP A 693 4.89 -47.71 -0.15
CA ASP A 693 5.34 -47.03 1.07
C ASP A 693 5.00 -47.93 2.29
N PRO A 694 5.99 -48.19 3.19
CA PRO A 694 5.77 -48.97 4.41
C PRO A 694 4.65 -48.48 5.33
N LEU A 695 4.17 -47.24 5.15
CA LEU A 695 3.01 -46.70 5.84
C LEU A 695 1.68 -47.33 5.39
N PHE A 696 1.64 -47.94 4.20
CA PHE A 696 0.39 -48.45 3.59
C PHE A 696 0.41 -49.94 3.32
N ILE A 697 1.58 -50.60 3.31
CA ILE A 697 1.74 -52.01 2.96
C ILE A 697 2.72 -52.67 3.94
N ASP A 698 2.40 -53.89 4.39
CA ASP A 698 3.29 -54.69 5.21
C ASP A 698 4.57 -55.08 4.43
N ALA A 699 5.74 -54.81 5.03
CA ALA A 699 7.03 -55.09 4.40
C ALA A 699 7.23 -56.59 4.05
N SER A 700 6.47 -57.49 4.65
CA SER A 700 6.49 -58.93 4.36
C SER A 700 5.85 -59.31 3.01
N GLU A 701 5.04 -58.42 2.41
CA GLU A 701 4.35 -58.65 1.14
C GLU A 701 5.14 -58.13 -0.08
N VAL A 702 6.20 -57.33 0.14
CA VAL A 702 6.96 -56.65 -0.93
C VAL A 702 8.19 -57.46 -1.26
N SER A 703 8.25 -57.99 -2.48
CA SER A 703 9.45 -58.62 -3.03
C SER A 703 10.03 -57.87 -4.20
N HIS A 704 11.32 -58.05 -4.51
CA HIS A 704 11.97 -57.46 -5.66
C HIS A 704 11.21 -57.73 -6.98
N LYS A 705 10.60 -58.91 -7.13
CA LYS A 705 9.78 -59.26 -8.30
C LYS A 705 8.59 -58.32 -8.44
N VAL A 706 7.88 -58.05 -7.36
CA VAL A 706 6.70 -57.15 -7.34
C VAL A 706 7.09 -55.73 -7.73
N LEU A 707 8.21 -55.18 -7.21
CA LEU A 707 8.70 -53.87 -7.55
C LEU A 707 9.13 -53.75 -9.00
N ILE A 708 9.82 -54.79 -9.55
CA ILE A 708 10.24 -54.79 -10.97
C ILE A 708 9.04 -54.98 -11.90
N ASP A 709 8.05 -55.75 -11.51
CA ASP A 709 6.79 -55.87 -12.29
C ASP A 709 6.00 -54.55 -12.28
N ALA A 710 6.03 -53.80 -11.17
CA ALA A 710 5.45 -52.46 -11.11
C ALA A 710 6.19 -51.48 -12.03
N LEU A 711 7.53 -51.46 -12.01
CA LEU A 711 8.33 -50.64 -12.95
C LEU A 711 8.06 -51.03 -14.41
N THR A 712 7.86 -52.34 -14.71
CA THR A 712 7.51 -52.81 -16.05
C THR A 712 6.15 -52.26 -16.49
N LYS A 713 5.16 -52.19 -15.57
CA LYS A 713 3.85 -51.59 -15.86
C LYS A 713 3.97 -50.08 -16.13
N GLU A 714 4.75 -49.35 -15.34
CA GLU A 714 5.00 -47.90 -15.59
C GLU A 714 5.62 -47.67 -16.97
N GLN A 715 6.57 -48.51 -17.39
CA GLN A 715 7.16 -48.43 -18.75
C GLN A 715 6.09 -48.75 -19.83
N ALA A 716 5.24 -49.73 -19.65
CA ALA A 716 4.22 -50.11 -20.61
C ALA A 716 3.20 -48.99 -20.86
N LEU A 717 2.80 -48.28 -19.81
CA LEU A 717 1.90 -47.11 -19.94
C LEU A 717 2.46 -46.02 -20.84
N LYS A 718 3.78 -45.84 -20.91
CA LYS A 718 4.44 -44.85 -21.81
C LYS A 718 4.44 -45.32 -23.25
N THR A 719 4.51 -46.65 -23.50
CA THR A 719 4.53 -47.23 -24.84
C THR A 719 3.16 -47.15 -25.48
N GLU A 720 2.09 -47.37 -24.74
CA GLU A 720 0.70 -47.24 -25.21
C GLU A 720 0.34 -45.80 -25.62
N GLN A 721 0.87 -44.78 -24.97
CA GLN A 721 0.65 -43.38 -25.31
C GLN A 721 1.34 -42.99 -26.64
N THR A 722 2.43 -43.68 -27.02
CA THR A 722 3.14 -43.41 -28.27
C THR A 722 2.45 -44.08 -29.46
N THR A 723 1.69 -45.15 -29.23
CA THR A 723 0.99 -45.93 -30.29
C THR A 723 -0.43 -45.42 -30.59
N ARG A 724 -1.04 -44.64 -29.69
CA ARG A 724 -2.35 -43.99 -29.93
C ARG A 724 -2.24 -42.63 -30.64
N ARG A 725 -1.49 -42.57 -31.77
CA ARG A 725 -1.77 -41.59 -32.80
C ARG A 725 -2.80 -42.24 -33.74
N ILE A 726 -4.06 -42.22 -33.37
CA ILE A 726 -5.17 -42.51 -34.26
C ILE A 726 -5.27 -41.32 -35.22
N GLY A 727 -4.77 -41.50 -36.42
CA GLY A 727 -5.08 -40.62 -37.53
C GLY A 727 -6.56 -40.79 -37.85
N PHE A 728 -7.34 -39.76 -37.72
CA PHE A 728 -8.56 -39.58 -38.51
C PHE A 728 -8.10 -39.09 -39.87
N ASN A 729 -7.96 -40.02 -40.84
CA ASN A 729 -8.04 -39.72 -42.24
C ASN A 729 -9.52 -39.86 -42.63
N GLY A 730 -10.16 -38.74 -43.00
CA GLY A 730 -11.49 -38.65 -43.55
C GLY A 730 -11.82 -37.19 -43.79
#